data_a82382235abc91b2e8dc6d5c56f4ceca
#
_entry.id   a82382235abc91b2e8dc6d5c56f4ceca
#
_cell.length_a   1.000
_cell.length_b   1.000
_cell.length_c   1.000
_cell.angle_alpha   90.00
_cell.angle_beta   90.00
_cell.angle_gamma   90.00
#
_symmetry.space_group_name_H-M   'P 1'
#
loop_
_entity.id
_entity.type
_entity.pdbx_description
1 polymer ?
#
loop_
_entity_poly.entity_id
_entity_poly.type
_entity_poly.pdbx_seq_one_letter_code
_entity_poly.pdbx_strand_id
1 'polypeptide(L)'
;MSRATQHTSLPYRPAIDGLRALAVVSVIAYHVYPRSAPGGWFGVDIFFVISGFLITSLLLAQYRGNRGRIDLVDFWLARARRLLPALFVVLAAVIVAAVFLTLPGRRGSVAGDVLATIFYVANWRFVLGDEAYFGQVASPSPLRHAWSLAVEEQFYIVYPLLLVALLALLRRRATLTWVLAGLAAASALLMAALHEPGLDPSRVYYGTDTRAHQLLVGAAVAAFISGGPGSVPRDVVRTLDLWCRRLALPALLVVVSTFWWADRGQSLILEGVAVPLSVLVCVVLVAATSPAESLVQRTLALEPLRRIGMISYGLYLWHWPIVVFLNDQIVPWPTAARAALQVALTVVLAALSYRFVERPVRQEGVRALVPRLPRASAIVCWASAPLLVVGALALPAAGDRVAPTPLIASGEVAVDHDTYRPGPRMTKVAMIGNSVPESLITTAHTSNHPDLQLLDRTHIGCDPLPAPKVIDGERQPDQAGCAEWRSGWQEPGSEQEADVVLYFTAHTLVTDRMVDNKRVVVGTPTWDALIEDNLDAALSASGKGKFAIVNLACHSMPTFNNEELERVNDIRYVKIVNRTVTAWADKHDVPVIDQYSLLCAGDKMHDTVNGVPLYEDSIHFTSESGPIFWRWLAPQVQAIARGEDPS
;
A
#
# COMPACT_ATOMS: atom_id res chain seq x y z
N MET A 1 48.55 -7.26 19.54
CA MET A 1 48.61 -5.99 18.80
C MET A 1 47.27 -5.77 18.10
N SER A 2 46.39 -4.99 18.71
CA SER A 2 45.08 -4.62 18.14
C SER A 2 45.32 -3.64 16.99
N ARG A 3 45.09 -4.07 15.75
CA ARG A 3 45.02 -3.18 14.60
C ARG A 3 43.75 -2.32 14.77
N ALA A 4 43.93 -1.07 15.19
CA ALA A 4 42.89 -0.06 15.07
C ALA A 4 42.57 0.11 13.57
N THR A 5 41.50 -0.51 13.08
CA THR A 5 40.91 -0.21 11.79
C THR A 5 40.48 1.25 11.85
N GLN A 6 41.16 2.14 11.11
CA GLN A 6 40.68 3.50 10.91
C GLN A 6 39.33 3.41 10.19
N HIS A 7 38.24 3.60 10.95
CA HIS A 7 36.89 3.75 10.38
C HIS A 7 36.89 4.99 9.48
N THR A 8 36.99 4.80 8.18
CA THR A 8 36.81 5.88 7.19
C THR A 8 35.34 6.27 7.17
N SER A 9 34.97 7.25 7.99
CA SER A 9 33.66 7.86 7.96
C SER A 9 33.63 9.00 6.94
N LEU A 10 32.52 9.14 6.20
CA LEU A 10 32.28 10.34 5.39
C LEU A 10 32.12 11.57 6.32
N PRO A 11 32.57 12.77 5.91
CA PRO A 11 32.30 13.98 6.67
C PRO A 11 30.77 14.21 6.75
N TYR A 12 30.35 14.64 7.92
CA TYR A 12 28.93 14.97 8.15
C TYR A 12 28.48 16.15 7.28
N ARG A 13 27.35 16.04 6.62
CA ARG A 13 26.78 17.03 5.69
C ARG A 13 25.36 17.39 6.10
N PRO A 14 25.13 18.49 6.84
CA PRO A 14 23.79 18.87 7.36
C PRO A 14 22.72 19.03 6.28
N ALA A 15 23.07 19.48 5.09
CA ALA A 15 22.16 19.68 3.98
C ALA A 15 21.51 18.36 3.48
N ILE A 16 22.18 17.21 3.66
CA ILE A 16 21.57 15.90 3.34
C ILE A 16 20.43 15.60 4.31
N ASP A 17 20.60 15.93 5.60
CA ASP A 17 19.50 15.76 6.57
C ASP A 17 18.33 16.68 6.21
N GLY A 18 18.58 17.91 5.73
CA GLY A 18 17.52 18.79 5.24
C GLY A 18 16.75 18.22 4.04
N LEU A 19 17.44 17.60 3.10
CA LEU A 19 16.79 16.93 1.97
C LEU A 19 15.96 15.72 2.43
N ARG A 20 16.47 14.93 3.38
CA ARG A 20 15.71 13.84 4.03
C ARG A 20 14.48 14.35 4.79
N ALA A 21 14.58 15.55 5.39
CA ALA A 21 13.44 16.18 6.05
C ALA A 21 12.33 16.51 5.06
N LEU A 22 12.64 17.10 3.91
CA LEU A 22 11.66 17.37 2.86
C LEU A 22 10.99 16.08 2.38
N ALA A 23 11.77 15.04 2.15
CA ALA A 23 11.30 13.74 1.71
C ALA A 23 10.33 13.08 2.72
N VAL A 24 10.70 13.04 4.03
CA VAL A 24 9.82 12.41 5.02
C VAL A 24 8.55 13.22 5.28
N VAL A 25 8.65 14.56 5.27
CA VAL A 25 7.49 15.42 5.48
C VAL A 25 6.49 15.27 4.35
N SER A 26 6.95 15.17 3.09
CA SER A 26 6.04 14.94 1.94
C SER A 26 5.32 13.59 2.04
N VAL A 27 6.03 12.52 2.44
CA VAL A 27 5.42 11.19 2.63
C VAL A 27 4.39 11.21 3.76
N ILE A 28 4.70 11.83 4.89
CA ILE A 28 3.75 11.95 6.02
C ILE A 28 2.53 12.78 5.59
N ALA A 29 2.72 13.89 4.90
CA ALA A 29 1.63 14.73 4.41
C ALA A 29 0.70 13.95 3.45
N TYR A 30 1.27 13.16 2.54
CA TYR A 30 0.53 12.29 1.65
C TYR A 30 -0.34 11.27 2.39
N HIS A 31 0.19 10.62 3.42
CA HIS A 31 -0.55 9.58 4.15
C HIS A 31 -1.55 10.13 5.18
N VAL A 32 -1.23 11.27 5.82
CA VAL A 32 -2.09 11.86 6.86
C VAL A 32 -3.20 12.70 6.25
N TYR A 33 -2.89 13.47 5.20
CA TYR A 33 -3.83 14.36 4.54
C TYR A 33 -3.52 14.45 3.03
N PRO A 34 -3.92 13.45 2.22
CA PRO A 34 -3.55 13.32 0.79
C PRO A 34 -3.81 14.58 -0.03
N ARG A 35 -4.94 15.29 0.24
CA ARG A 35 -5.29 16.55 -0.46
C ARG A 35 -4.25 17.66 -0.31
N SER A 36 -3.39 17.63 0.71
CA SER A 36 -2.35 18.66 0.92
C SER A 36 -1.10 18.42 0.07
N ALA A 37 -0.78 17.17 -0.22
CA ALA A 37 0.40 16.77 -0.97
C ALA A 37 0.14 15.45 -1.73
N PRO A 38 -0.73 15.47 -2.76
CA PRO A 38 -1.16 14.26 -3.45
C PRO A 38 0.00 13.50 -4.11
N GLY A 39 1.05 14.19 -4.53
CA GLY A 39 2.29 13.60 -5.04
C GLY A 39 3.37 13.35 -3.99
N GLY A 40 3.06 13.46 -2.68
CA GLY A 40 4.04 13.33 -1.60
C GLY A 40 4.70 11.93 -1.51
N TRP A 41 4.11 10.90 -2.12
CA TRP A 41 4.70 9.57 -2.26
C TRP A 41 6.06 9.59 -2.97
N PHE A 42 6.32 10.59 -3.83
CA PHE A 42 7.62 10.79 -4.49
C PHE A 42 8.77 11.06 -3.49
N GLY A 43 8.48 11.40 -2.24
CA GLY A 43 9.48 11.49 -1.18
C GLY A 43 10.29 10.20 -0.99
N VAL A 44 9.72 9.03 -1.28
CA VAL A 44 10.42 7.73 -1.23
C VAL A 44 11.51 7.67 -2.31
N ASP A 45 11.24 8.19 -3.51
CA ASP A 45 12.21 8.25 -4.62
C ASP A 45 13.44 9.08 -4.23
N ILE A 46 13.23 10.19 -3.53
CA ILE A 46 14.31 11.02 -2.99
C ILE A 46 15.16 10.21 -2.01
N PHE A 47 14.54 9.42 -1.12
CA PHE A 47 15.30 8.55 -0.19
C PHE A 47 16.14 7.52 -0.93
N PHE A 48 15.60 6.86 -1.97
CA PHE A 48 16.34 5.88 -2.75
C PHE A 48 17.59 6.49 -3.42
N VAL A 49 17.45 7.67 -4.03
CA VAL A 49 18.60 8.37 -4.64
C VAL A 49 19.66 8.74 -3.60
N ILE A 50 19.23 9.28 -2.43
CA ILE A 50 20.13 9.58 -1.31
C ILE A 50 20.87 8.32 -0.85
N SER A 51 20.17 7.21 -0.69
CA SER A 51 20.73 5.94 -0.22
C SER A 51 21.76 5.38 -1.19
N GLY A 52 21.44 5.32 -2.49
CA GLY A 52 22.41 4.90 -3.51
C GLY A 52 23.66 5.76 -3.53
N PHE A 53 23.50 7.08 -3.44
CA PHE A 53 24.61 8.04 -3.39
C PHE A 53 25.49 7.86 -2.14
N LEU A 54 24.89 7.78 -0.95
CA LEU A 54 25.64 7.69 0.31
C LEU A 54 26.36 6.35 0.46
N ILE A 55 25.70 5.24 0.13
CA ILE A 55 26.29 3.90 0.24
C ILE A 55 27.49 3.77 -0.70
N THR A 56 27.31 4.18 -1.94
CA THR A 56 28.40 4.14 -2.92
C THR A 56 29.58 5.03 -2.50
N SER A 57 29.29 6.25 -2.05
CA SER A 57 30.31 7.16 -1.53
C SER A 57 31.09 6.56 -0.36
N LEU A 58 30.39 5.91 0.58
CA LEU A 58 30.99 5.25 1.74
C LEU A 58 31.90 4.08 1.33
N LEU A 59 31.37 3.17 0.51
CA LEU A 59 32.11 1.98 0.06
C LEU A 59 33.34 2.35 -0.78
N LEU A 60 33.24 3.34 -1.65
CA LEU A 60 34.38 3.86 -2.42
C LEU A 60 35.40 4.60 -1.55
N ALA A 61 34.98 5.27 -0.48
CA ALA A 61 35.87 5.87 0.52
C ALA A 61 36.63 4.78 1.29
N GLN A 62 35.93 3.72 1.73
CA GLN A 62 36.60 2.57 2.37
C GLN A 62 37.60 1.89 1.42
N TYR A 63 37.22 1.64 0.17
CA TYR A 63 38.08 1.04 -0.85
C TYR A 63 39.36 1.83 -1.03
N ARG A 64 39.29 3.18 -1.03
CA ARG A 64 40.48 4.06 -1.15
C ARG A 64 41.33 4.09 0.11
N GLY A 65 40.68 4.18 1.28
CA GLY A 65 41.38 4.26 2.56
C GLY A 65 41.99 2.93 3.01
N ASN A 66 41.44 1.79 2.56
CA ASN A 66 41.82 0.44 3.00
C ASN A 66 42.52 -0.37 1.89
N ARG A 67 43.42 0.26 1.14
CA ARG A 67 44.29 -0.36 0.11
C ARG A 67 43.53 -1.25 -0.87
N GLY A 68 42.36 -0.84 -1.33
CA GLY A 68 41.53 -1.57 -2.30
C GLY A 68 40.68 -2.68 -1.71
N ARG A 69 40.39 -2.62 -0.40
CA ARG A 69 39.51 -3.60 0.26
C ARG A 69 38.30 -2.91 0.87
N ILE A 70 37.14 -3.58 0.79
CA ILE A 70 35.90 -3.19 1.46
C ILE A 70 35.62 -4.24 2.54
N ASP A 71 35.41 -3.79 3.77
CA ASP A 71 34.98 -4.65 4.87
C ASP A 71 33.43 -4.74 4.85
N LEU A 72 32.92 -5.79 4.21
CA LEU A 72 31.48 -6.02 4.08
C LEU A 72 30.81 -6.34 5.42
N VAL A 73 31.51 -7.07 6.29
CA VAL A 73 30.96 -7.46 7.60
C VAL A 73 30.75 -6.23 8.46
N ASP A 74 31.78 -5.36 8.54
CA ASP A 74 31.68 -4.12 9.30
C ASP A 74 30.60 -3.18 8.71
N PHE A 75 30.51 -3.13 7.38
CA PHE A 75 29.45 -2.39 6.69
C PHE A 75 28.05 -2.87 7.09
N TRP A 76 27.76 -4.16 6.99
CA TRP A 76 26.45 -4.70 7.32
C TRP A 76 26.12 -4.59 8.80
N LEU A 77 27.10 -4.83 9.69
CA LEU A 77 26.91 -4.65 11.13
C LEU A 77 26.59 -3.19 11.48
N ALA A 78 27.25 -2.23 10.83
CA ALA A 78 26.98 -0.80 11.03
C ALA A 78 25.54 -0.43 10.59
N ARG A 79 25.05 -1.02 9.49
CA ARG A 79 23.66 -0.85 9.03
C ARG A 79 22.66 -1.50 9.98
N ALA A 80 22.88 -2.75 10.36
CA ALA A 80 22.04 -3.47 11.30
C ALA A 80 21.88 -2.69 12.64
N ARG A 81 22.98 -2.17 13.21
CA ARG A 81 22.94 -1.33 14.43
C ARG A 81 22.16 -0.04 14.24
N ARG A 82 22.09 0.48 13.02
CA ARG A 82 21.37 1.72 12.72
C ARG A 82 19.88 1.52 12.53
N LEU A 83 19.45 0.40 11.90
CA LEU A 83 18.11 0.25 11.37
C LEU A 83 17.26 -0.74 12.19
N LEU A 84 17.80 -1.91 12.55
CA LEU A 84 17.04 -2.96 13.23
C LEU A 84 16.45 -2.55 14.58
N PRO A 85 17.13 -1.80 15.47
CA PRO A 85 16.56 -1.51 16.78
C PRO A 85 15.24 -0.74 16.73
N ALA A 86 15.15 0.30 15.89
CA ALA A 86 13.93 1.07 15.71
C ALA A 86 12.85 0.24 15.01
N LEU A 87 13.21 -0.53 13.97
CA LEU A 87 12.28 -1.41 13.26
C LEU A 87 11.64 -2.41 14.23
N PHE A 88 12.42 -3.06 15.08
CA PHE A 88 11.89 -4.06 16.03
C PHE A 88 10.97 -3.46 17.07
N VAL A 89 11.23 -2.23 17.52
CA VAL A 89 10.33 -1.51 18.44
C VAL A 89 8.99 -1.23 17.76
N VAL A 90 9.00 -0.79 16.49
CA VAL A 90 7.78 -0.53 15.73
C VAL A 90 7.02 -1.84 15.49
N LEU A 91 7.70 -2.92 15.08
CA LEU A 91 7.06 -4.23 14.86
C LEU A 91 6.42 -4.76 16.14
N ALA A 92 7.10 -4.63 17.29
CA ALA A 92 6.51 -5.01 18.58
C ALA A 92 5.26 -4.19 18.90
N ALA A 93 5.29 -2.86 18.65
CA ALA A 93 4.13 -2.01 18.85
C ALA A 93 2.99 -2.36 17.89
N VAL A 94 3.29 -2.69 16.62
CA VAL A 94 2.29 -3.14 15.64
C VAL A 94 1.65 -4.46 16.07
N ILE A 95 2.44 -5.45 16.52
CA ILE A 95 1.91 -6.73 17.02
C ILE A 95 0.96 -6.50 18.20
N VAL A 96 1.38 -5.68 19.17
CA VAL A 96 0.53 -5.35 20.33
C VAL A 96 -0.72 -4.61 19.89
N ALA A 97 -0.59 -3.58 19.04
CA ALA A 97 -1.74 -2.82 18.55
C ALA A 97 -2.71 -3.70 17.75
N ALA A 98 -2.20 -4.65 16.95
CA ALA A 98 -3.01 -5.54 16.15
C ALA A 98 -3.90 -6.47 16.99
N VAL A 99 -3.45 -6.87 18.18
CA VAL A 99 -4.30 -7.65 19.12
C VAL A 99 -5.56 -6.89 19.50
N PHE A 100 -5.45 -5.57 19.71
CA PHE A 100 -6.54 -4.73 20.22
C PHE A 100 -7.31 -3.96 19.14
N LEU A 101 -6.67 -3.66 18.00
CA LEU A 101 -7.19 -2.72 16.99
C LEU A 101 -7.39 -3.35 15.60
N THR A 102 -7.12 -4.65 15.44
CA THR A 102 -7.33 -5.35 14.16
C THR A 102 -8.38 -6.44 14.33
N LEU A 103 -9.29 -6.51 13.37
CA LEU A 103 -10.29 -7.57 13.30
C LEU A 103 -9.63 -8.96 13.32
N PRO A 104 -10.20 -9.96 14.00
CA PRO A 104 -9.61 -11.29 14.14
C PRO A 104 -9.20 -11.92 12.81
N GLY A 105 -10.05 -11.87 11.78
CA GLY A 105 -9.77 -12.41 10.43
C GLY A 105 -8.52 -11.82 9.76
N ARG A 106 -8.19 -10.56 10.05
CA ARG A 106 -7.03 -9.88 9.46
C ARG A 106 -5.70 -10.06 10.23
N ARG A 107 -5.74 -10.59 11.44
CA ARG A 107 -4.53 -10.78 12.26
C ARG A 107 -3.51 -11.70 11.59
N GLY A 108 -3.98 -12.71 10.85
CA GLY A 108 -3.12 -13.60 10.05
C GLY A 108 -2.35 -12.86 8.96
N SER A 109 -3.01 -11.96 8.23
CA SER A 109 -2.36 -11.12 7.23
C SER A 109 -1.31 -10.21 7.86
N VAL A 110 -1.66 -9.50 8.95
CA VAL A 110 -0.70 -8.65 9.69
C VAL A 110 0.51 -9.45 10.20
N ALA A 111 0.29 -10.67 10.68
CA ALA A 111 1.38 -11.57 11.09
C ALA A 111 2.32 -11.88 9.93
N GLY A 112 1.78 -12.19 8.76
CA GLY A 112 2.54 -12.41 7.54
C GLY A 112 3.34 -11.17 7.12
N ASP A 113 2.76 -9.96 7.27
CA ASP A 113 3.42 -8.69 6.95
C ASP A 113 4.57 -8.38 7.92
N VAL A 114 4.40 -8.69 9.21
CA VAL A 114 5.48 -8.62 10.21
C VAL A 114 6.64 -9.51 9.82
N LEU A 115 6.37 -10.78 9.47
CA LEU A 115 7.40 -11.72 9.03
C LEU A 115 8.09 -11.24 7.75
N ALA A 116 7.33 -10.83 6.74
CA ALA A 116 7.87 -10.31 5.49
C ALA A 116 8.73 -9.06 5.71
N THR A 117 8.37 -8.21 6.68
CA THR A 117 9.16 -7.02 7.05
C THR A 117 10.46 -7.40 7.75
N ILE A 118 10.46 -8.39 8.66
CA ILE A 118 11.67 -8.90 9.33
C ILE A 118 12.67 -9.45 8.31
N PHE A 119 12.18 -10.17 7.30
CA PHE A 119 13.01 -10.78 6.25
C PHE A 119 13.27 -9.86 5.05
N TYR A 120 12.83 -8.61 5.10
CA TYR A 120 12.97 -7.64 4.01
C TYR A 120 12.40 -8.09 2.66
N VAL A 121 11.26 -8.78 2.68
CA VAL A 121 10.53 -9.22 1.48
C VAL A 121 9.08 -8.68 1.44
N ALA A 122 8.79 -7.66 2.24
CA ALA A 122 7.45 -7.07 2.34
C ALA A 122 6.93 -6.56 0.98
N ASN A 123 7.80 -5.97 0.16
CA ASN A 123 7.45 -5.50 -1.18
C ASN A 123 6.95 -6.65 -2.10
N TRP A 124 7.63 -7.79 -2.09
CA TRP A 124 7.22 -8.95 -2.88
C TRP A 124 5.97 -9.62 -2.32
N ARG A 125 5.81 -9.62 -0.98
CA ARG A 125 4.57 -10.09 -0.36
C ARG A 125 3.35 -9.26 -0.82
N PHE A 126 3.49 -7.94 -0.89
CA PHE A 126 2.41 -7.07 -1.37
C PHE A 126 2.14 -7.23 -2.87
N VAL A 127 3.16 -7.45 -3.69
CA VAL A 127 3.00 -7.80 -5.11
C VAL A 127 2.24 -9.11 -5.28
N LEU A 128 2.60 -10.15 -4.51
CA LEU A 128 2.00 -11.49 -4.65
C LEU A 128 0.62 -11.60 -3.96
N GLY A 129 0.32 -10.69 -3.03
CA GLY A 129 -0.97 -10.62 -2.33
C GLY A 129 -1.94 -9.61 -2.94
N ASP A 130 -1.63 -9.07 -4.13
CA ASP A 130 -2.43 -8.07 -4.87
C ASP A 130 -2.85 -6.86 -4.00
N GLU A 131 -1.98 -6.49 -3.02
CA GLU A 131 -2.25 -5.31 -2.19
C GLU A 131 -1.91 -4.04 -2.97
N ALA A 132 -2.93 -3.37 -3.50
CA ALA A 132 -2.78 -2.13 -4.25
C ALA A 132 -2.19 -1.01 -3.39
N TYR A 133 -1.13 -0.33 -3.88
CA TYR A 133 -0.54 0.83 -3.19
C TYR A 133 -1.36 2.09 -3.38
N PHE A 134 -1.79 2.35 -4.61
CA PHE A 134 -2.59 3.52 -4.99
C PHE A 134 -4.09 3.20 -5.01
N GLY A 135 -4.44 1.92 -4.99
CA GLY A 135 -5.82 1.45 -4.93
C GLY A 135 -6.47 1.71 -3.57
N GLN A 136 -7.78 1.73 -3.58
CA GLN A 136 -8.59 1.92 -2.39
C GLN A 136 -8.74 0.58 -1.69
N VAL A 137 -7.92 0.35 -0.67
CA VAL A 137 -8.02 -0.83 0.19
C VAL A 137 -8.76 -0.42 1.46
N ALA A 138 -9.90 -1.04 1.72
CA ALA A 138 -10.74 -0.74 2.89
C ALA A 138 -9.98 -0.85 4.22
N SER A 139 -8.99 -1.73 4.28
CA SER A 139 -8.14 -1.92 5.46
C SER A 139 -6.70 -2.20 5.05
N PRO A 140 -5.89 -1.18 4.76
CA PRO A 140 -4.51 -1.38 4.36
C PRO A 140 -3.67 -2.00 5.48
N SER A 141 -2.63 -2.77 5.11
CA SER A 141 -1.67 -3.29 6.07
C SER A 141 -1.03 -2.16 6.90
N PRO A 142 -0.94 -2.29 8.25
CA PRO A 142 -0.22 -1.32 9.08
C PRO A 142 1.28 -1.26 8.78
N LEU A 143 1.80 -2.21 8.00
CA LEU A 143 3.18 -2.29 7.56
C LEU A 143 3.36 -2.05 6.06
N ARG A 144 2.32 -1.61 5.33
CA ARG A 144 2.42 -1.37 3.89
C ARG A 144 3.63 -0.53 3.52
N HIS A 145 3.93 0.55 4.25
CA HIS A 145 5.10 1.40 4.01
C HIS A 145 6.45 0.68 4.08
N ALA A 146 6.52 -0.51 4.70
CA ALA A 146 7.75 -1.30 4.79
C ALA A 146 8.24 -1.87 3.44
N TRP A 147 7.43 -1.78 2.38
CA TRP A 147 7.85 -2.16 1.04
C TRP A 147 9.13 -1.44 0.59
N SER A 148 9.20 -0.14 0.84
CA SER A 148 10.36 0.67 0.43
C SER A 148 11.61 0.34 1.24
N LEU A 149 11.44 0.03 2.53
CA LEU A 149 12.53 -0.46 3.37
C LEU A 149 13.06 -1.81 2.87
N ALA A 150 12.16 -2.70 2.42
CA ALA A 150 12.56 -3.98 1.83
C ALA A 150 13.42 -3.77 0.58
N VAL A 151 13.01 -2.89 -0.35
CA VAL A 151 13.80 -2.54 -1.55
C VAL A 151 15.17 -1.98 -1.15
N GLU A 152 15.22 -1.07 -0.18
CA GLU A 152 16.45 -0.42 0.27
C GLU A 152 17.40 -1.43 0.93
N GLU A 153 16.92 -2.32 1.80
CA GLU A 153 17.73 -3.33 2.47
C GLU A 153 18.21 -4.43 1.52
N GLN A 154 17.38 -4.84 0.56
CA GLN A 154 17.81 -5.74 -0.52
C GLN A 154 18.98 -5.11 -1.31
N PHE A 155 18.89 -3.82 -1.59
CA PHE A 155 20.01 -3.10 -2.20
C PHE A 155 21.24 -3.08 -1.29
N TYR A 156 21.10 -2.87 0.01
CA TYR A 156 22.25 -2.87 0.96
C TYR A 156 22.90 -4.26 1.12
N ILE A 157 22.17 -5.33 0.84
CA ILE A 157 22.73 -6.68 0.85
C ILE A 157 23.45 -6.98 -0.47
N VAL A 158 22.81 -6.73 -1.61
CA VAL A 158 23.27 -7.15 -2.94
C VAL A 158 24.31 -6.18 -3.52
N TYR A 159 24.06 -4.88 -3.42
CA TYR A 159 24.89 -3.87 -4.09
C TYR A 159 26.35 -3.82 -3.62
N PRO A 160 26.71 -3.96 -2.33
CA PRO A 160 28.11 -4.00 -1.93
C PRO A 160 28.89 -5.17 -2.55
N LEU A 161 28.25 -6.33 -2.71
CA LEU A 161 28.84 -7.49 -3.40
C LEU A 161 29.03 -7.20 -4.88
N LEU A 162 28.01 -6.63 -5.53
CA LEU A 162 28.09 -6.20 -6.93
C LEU A 162 29.22 -5.17 -7.12
N LEU A 163 29.31 -4.17 -6.23
CA LEU A 163 30.34 -3.14 -6.30
C LEU A 163 31.75 -3.74 -6.16
N VAL A 164 31.97 -4.66 -5.22
CA VAL A 164 33.24 -5.37 -5.06
C VAL A 164 33.60 -6.16 -6.33
N ALA A 165 32.65 -6.88 -6.89
CA ALA A 165 32.84 -7.61 -8.14
C ALA A 165 33.19 -6.67 -9.31
N LEU A 166 32.45 -5.56 -9.46
CA LEU A 166 32.73 -4.57 -10.51
C LEU A 166 34.11 -3.90 -10.32
N LEU A 167 34.50 -3.58 -9.08
CA LEU A 167 35.82 -3.01 -8.81
C LEU A 167 36.96 -4.00 -9.08
N ALA A 168 36.74 -5.31 -8.96
CA ALA A 168 37.66 -6.35 -9.31
C ALA A 168 37.80 -6.57 -10.83
N LEU A 169 36.67 -6.46 -11.55
CA LEU A 169 36.58 -6.72 -12.99
C LEU A 169 36.99 -5.52 -13.84
N LEU A 170 36.65 -4.30 -13.40
CA LEU A 170 36.80 -3.08 -14.18
C LEU A 170 38.20 -2.46 -13.98
N ARG A 171 38.98 -2.36 -15.06
CA ARG A 171 40.33 -1.74 -15.04
C ARG A 171 40.27 -0.22 -14.81
N ARG A 172 39.22 0.45 -15.30
CA ARG A 172 39.04 1.90 -15.18
C ARG A 172 37.80 2.20 -14.34
N ARG A 173 37.96 3.03 -13.31
CA ARG A 173 36.82 3.44 -12.45
C ARG A 173 35.80 4.30 -13.16
N ALA A 174 36.15 5.03 -14.18
CA ALA A 174 35.19 5.75 -15.01
C ALA A 174 34.18 4.79 -15.67
N THR A 175 34.61 3.56 -16.00
CA THR A 175 33.71 2.52 -16.55
C THR A 175 32.64 2.09 -15.54
N LEU A 176 32.95 2.12 -14.22
CA LEU A 176 31.97 1.80 -13.17
C LEU A 176 30.75 2.73 -13.24
N THR A 177 30.95 4.02 -13.47
CA THR A 177 29.83 4.98 -13.62
C THR A 177 28.90 4.58 -14.76
N TRP A 178 29.46 4.22 -15.91
CA TRP A 178 28.66 3.84 -17.08
C TRP A 178 27.96 2.50 -16.92
N VAL A 179 28.59 1.54 -16.22
CA VAL A 179 27.94 0.26 -15.87
C VAL A 179 26.74 0.50 -14.94
N LEU A 180 26.93 1.31 -13.88
CA LEU A 180 25.84 1.64 -12.97
C LEU A 180 24.72 2.43 -13.65
N ALA A 181 25.07 3.38 -14.53
CA ALA A 181 24.10 4.11 -15.34
C ALA A 181 23.34 3.18 -16.31
N GLY A 182 24.01 2.21 -16.93
CA GLY A 182 23.39 1.20 -17.78
C GLY A 182 22.43 0.29 -17.02
N LEU A 183 22.79 -0.13 -15.81
CA LEU A 183 21.91 -0.90 -14.93
C LEU A 183 20.69 -0.06 -14.49
N ALA A 184 20.90 1.23 -14.18
CA ALA A 184 19.80 2.15 -13.88
C ALA A 184 18.85 2.29 -15.08
N ALA A 185 19.39 2.47 -16.28
CA ALA A 185 18.59 2.55 -17.50
C ALA A 185 17.81 1.25 -17.76
N ALA A 186 18.42 0.08 -17.55
CA ALA A 186 17.75 -1.20 -17.70
C ALA A 186 16.57 -1.35 -16.71
N SER A 187 16.76 -0.96 -15.44
CA SER A 187 15.68 -0.99 -14.43
C SER A 187 14.55 -0.01 -14.79
N ALA A 188 14.89 1.19 -15.27
CA ALA A 188 13.88 2.18 -15.66
C ALA A 188 13.11 1.75 -16.92
N LEU A 189 13.78 1.15 -17.90
CA LEU A 189 13.15 0.58 -19.09
C LEU A 189 12.24 -0.58 -18.73
N LEU A 190 12.65 -1.43 -17.77
CA LEU A 190 11.80 -2.51 -17.26
C LEU A 190 10.54 -1.94 -16.58
N MET A 191 10.67 -0.87 -15.79
CA MET A 191 9.53 -0.20 -15.18
C MET A 191 8.56 0.31 -16.25
N ALA A 192 9.06 1.01 -17.28
CA ALA A 192 8.23 1.53 -18.35
C ALA A 192 7.60 0.41 -19.20
N ALA A 193 8.30 -0.71 -19.41
CA ALA A 193 7.80 -1.85 -20.18
C ALA A 193 6.74 -2.68 -19.44
N LEU A 194 6.78 -2.69 -18.10
CA LEU A 194 5.80 -3.40 -17.27
C LEU A 194 4.65 -2.50 -16.80
N HIS A 195 4.77 -1.19 -17.02
CA HIS A 195 3.70 -0.26 -16.69
C HIS A 195 2.65 -0.24 -17.80
N GLU A 196 1.44 -0.58 -17.44
CA GLU A 196 0.28 -0.50 -18.33
C GLU A 196 -0.58 0.70 -17.91
N PRO A 197 -0.68 1.74 -18.76
CA PRO A 197 -1.50 2.91 -18.44
C PRO A 197 -2.97 2.54 -18.23
N GLY A 198 -3.53 3.02 -17.13
CA GLY A 198 -4.93 2.71 -16.77
C GLY A 198 -5.12 1.48 -15.90
N LEU A 199 -4.04 0.75 -15.59
CA LEU A 199 -4.05 -0.37 -14.66
C LEU A 199 -3.41 0.00 -13.32
N ASP A 200 -3.61 -0.86 -12.29
CA ASP A 200 -2.95 -0.70 -11.01
C ASP A 200 -1.43 -0.80 -11.15
N PRO A 201 -0.67 0.26 -10.86
CA PRO A 201 0.77 0.27 -11.03
C PRO A 201 1.54 -0.37 -9.87
N SER A 202 0.87 -1.03 -8.93
CA SER A 202 1.49 -1.54 -7.70
C SER A 202 2.64 -2.50 -7.97
N ARG A 203 2.57 -3.35 -9.00
CA ARG A 203 3.67 -4.23 -9.41
C ARG A 203 4.96 -3.45 -9.74
N VAL A 204 4.85 -2.40 -10.53
CA VAL A 204 6.02 -1.60 -10.92
C VAL A 204 6.46 -0.66 -9.80
N TYR A 205 5.56 -0.29 -8.90
CA TYR A 205 5.84 0.56 -7.77
C TYR A 205 6.53 -0.19 -6.62
N TYR A 206 6.13 -1.42 -6.31
CA TYR A 206 6.73 -2.25 -5.27
C TYR A 206 7.98 -3.01 -5.72
N GLY A 207 8.15 -3.28 -7.02
CA GLY A 207 9.18 -4.13 -7.55
C GLY A 207 10.60 -3.60 -7.29
N THR A 208 11.49 -4.42 -6.70
CA THR A 208 12.89 -4.05 -6.53
C THR A 208 13.58 -3.86 -7.88
N ASP A 209 13.23 -4.68 -8.85
CA ASP A 209 13.75 -4.66 -10.22
C ASP A 209 13.40 -3.38 -10.97
N THR A 210 12.21 -2.86 -10.79
CA THR A 210 11.73 -1.63 -11.41
C THR A 210 12.16 -0.37 -10.66
N ARG A 211 12.35 -0.46 -9.34
CA ARG A 211 12.72 0.68 -8.45
C ARG A 211 14.22 0.84 -8.23
N ALA A 212 15.05 -0.14 -8.63
CA ALA A 212 16.49 -0.07 -8.45
C ALA A 212 17.13 1.12 -9.20
N HIS A 213 16.49 1.67 -10.22
CA HIS A 213 17.06 2.77 -11.00
C HIS A 213 17.35 4.03 -10.17
N GLN A 214 16.51 4.40 -9.20
CA GLN A 214 16.76 5.56 -8.34
C GLN A 214 18.02 5.37 -7.49
N LEU A 215 18.15 4.20 -6.87
CA LEU A 215 19.34 3.82 -6.09
C LEU A 215 20.60 3.81 -6.97
N LEU A 216 20.49 3.25 -8.18
CA LEU A 216 21.60 3.13 -9.13
C LEU A 216 21.97 4.48 -9.76
N VAL A 217 21.03 5.40 -10.00
CA VAL A 217 21.34 6.78 -10.44
C VAL A 217 22.16 7.50 -9.35
N GLY A 218 21.71 7.42 -8.09
CA GLY A 218 22.48 7.95 -6.96
C GLY A 218 23.89 7.34 -6.87
N ALA A 219 24.00 6.02 -7.03
CA ALA A 219 25.26 5.28 -7.04
C ALA A 219 26.17 5.68 -8.22
N ALA A 220 25.64 5.85 -9.41
CA ALA A 220 26.41 6.27 -10.60
C ALA A 220 27.00 7.67 -10.43
N VAL A 221 26.22 8.63 -9.90
CA VAL A 221 26.70 9.99 -9.62
C VAL A 221 27.77 9.97 -8.53
N ALA A 222 27.62 9.18 -7.46
CA ALA A 222 28.64 9.01 -6.44
C ALA A 222 29.94 8.42 -7.02
N ALA A 223 29.84 7.43 -7.90
CA ALA A 223 31.00 6.85 -8.59
C ALA A 223 31.67 7.89 -9.51
N PHE A 224 30.87 8.70 -10.21
CA PHE A 224 31.38 9.76 -11.10
C PHE A 224 32.23 10.80 -10.36
N ILE A 225 31.75 11.31 -9.23
CA ILE A 225 32.43 12.34 -8.46
C ILE A 225 33.54 11.78 -7.58
N SER A 226 33.61 10.46 -7.37
CA SER A 226 34.61 9.83 -6.54
C SER A 226 35.99 9.87 -7.23
N GLY A 227 36.92 10.61 -6.71
CA GLY A 227 38.31 10.68 -7.23
C GLY A 227 39.10 9.38 -7.07
N GLY A 228 40.26 9.29 -7.72
CA GLY A 228 41.22 8.19 -7.60
C GLY A 228 41.82 7.78 -8.96
N PRO A 229 42.77 6.80 -8.99
CA PRO A 229 43.35 6.32 -10.23
C PRO A 229 42.30 5.78 -11.20
N GLY A 230 42.33 6.21 -12.47
CA GLY A 230 41.38 5.79 -13.49
C GLY A 230 39.95 6.32 -13.33
N SER A 231 39.70 7.29 -12.46
CA SER A 231 38.44 8.01 -12.32
C SER A 231 38.30 9.12 -13.37
N VAL A 232 37.13 9.76 -13.38
CA VAL A 232 36.84 10.93 -14.20
C VAL A 232 37.83 12.07 -13.88
N PRO A 233 38.33 12.82 -14.88
CA PRO A 233 39.26 13.96 -14.67
C PRO A 233 38.69 14.99 -13.69
N ARG A 234 39.58 15.57 -12.85
CA ARG A 234 39.17 16.50 -11.78
C ARG A 234 38.55 17.79 -12.29
N ASP A 235 38.98 18.26 -13.45
CA ASP A 235 38.41 19.43 -14.12
C ASP A 235 36.94 19.20 -14.55
N VAL A 236 36.62 18.01 -15.06
CA VAL A 236 35.27 17.61 -15.39
C VAL A 236 34.39 17.57 -14.14
N VAL A 237 34.90 16.98 -13.04
CA VAL A 237 34.15 16.93 -11.76
C VAL A 237 33.93 18.34 -11.21
N ARG A 238 34.94 19.24 -11.30
CA ARG A 238 34.81 20.64 -10.87
C ARG A 238 33.77 21.40 -11.71
N THR A 239 33.75 21.18 -13.03
CA THR A 239 32.79 21.79 -13.94
C THR A 239 31.36 21.29 -13.59
N LEU A 240 31.19 20.00 -13.37
CA LEU A 240 29.91 19.43 -12.92
C LEU A 240 29.47 20.06 -11.58
N ASP A 241 30.36 20.14 -10.59
CA ASP A 241 30.06 20.76 -9.29
C ASP A 241 29.58 22.21 -9.46
N LEU A 242 30.24 22.99 -10.30
CA LEU A 242 29.84 24.36 -10.61
C LEU A 242 28.43 24.44 -11.18
N TRP A 243 28.10 23.60 -12.18
CA TRP A 243 26.80 23.56 -12.77
C TRP A 243 25.74 23.05 -11.80
N CYS A 244 26.02 22.01 -11.03
CA CYS A 244 25.10 21.51 -10.00
C CYS A 244 24.76 22.60 -8.98
N ARG A 245 25.74 23.38 -8.51
CA ARG A 245 25.48 24.49 -7.58
C ARG A 245 24.62 25.60 -8.20
N ARG A 246 24.80 25.91 -9.48
CA ARG A 246 23.98 26.90 -10.20
C ARG A 246 22.56 26.42 -10.42
N LEU A 247 22.39 25.14 -10.74
CA LEU A 247 21.10 24.52 -11.05
C LEU A 247 20.40 23.94 -9.81
N ALA A 248 21.03 23.94 -8.64
CA ALA A 248 20.49 23.30 -7.43
C ALA A 248 19.15 23.89 -7.00
N LEU A 249 18.99 25.23 -7.08
CA LEU A 249 17.73 25.85 -6.69
C LEU A 249 16.58 25.53 -7.64
N PRO A 250 16.68 25.72 -8.96
CA PRO A 250 15.62 25.29 -9.87
C PRO A 250 15.37 23.78 -9.79
N ALA A 251 16.41 22.94 -9.65
CA ALA A 251 16.23 21.50 -9.47
C ALA A 251 15.44 21.18 -8.19
N LEU A 252 15.76 21.82 -7.06
CA LEU A 252 15.05 21.64 -5.82
C LEU A 252 13.58 22.09 -5.93
N LEU A 253 13.32 23.21 -6.59
CA LEU A 253 11.95 23.70 -6.81
C LEU A 253 11.13 22.73 -7.68
N VAL A 254 11.70 22.17 -8.74
CA VAL A 254 11.05 21.14 -9.55
C VAL A 254 10.79 19.90 -8.71
N VAL A 255 11.77 19.39 -7.96
CA VAL A 255 11.60 18.21 -7.09
C VAL A 255 10.50 18.46 -6.04
N VAL A 256 10.50 19.62 -5.38
CA VAL A 256 9.46 19.96 -4.40
C VAL A 256 8.09 20.11 -5.04
N SER A 257 8.02 20.66 -6.26
CA SER A 257 6.74 20.80 -6.96
C SER A 257 6.06 19.45 -7.26
N THR A 258 6.82 18.34 -7.37
CA THR A 258 6.24 17.00 -7.55
C THR A 258 5.26 16.62 -6.45
N PHE A 259 5.41 17.17 -5.24
CA PHE A 259 4.52 16.88 -4.12
C PHE A 259 3.05 17.29 -4.38
N TRP A 260 2.80 18.16 -5.36
CA TRP A 260 1.46 18.62 -5.72
C TRP A 260 0.96 18.10 -7.07
N TRP A 261 1.83 17.71 -8.00
CA TRP A 261 1.39 17.26 -9.33
C TRP A 261 1.72 15.81 -9.67
N ALA A 262 2.61 15.14 -8.90
CA ALA A 262 3.04 13.78 -9.24
C ALA A 262 1.90 12.76 -9.22
N ASP A 263 0.83 13.02 -8.48
CA ASP A 263 -0.37 12.18 -8.49
C ASP A 263 -1.03 12.16 -9.88
N ARG A 264 -1.26 13.33 -10.46
CA ARG A 264 -1.81 13.47 -11.81
C ARG A 264 -0.87 13.00 -12.91
N GLY A 265 0.42 13.06 -12.66
CA GLY A 265 1.48 12.61 -13.57
C GLY A 265 2.01 11.21 -13.25
N GLN A 266 1.30 10.40 -12.49
CA GLN A 266 1.79 9.10 -12.02
C GLN A 266 2.22 8.20 -13.18
N SER A 267 1.39 8.02 -14.21
CA SER A 267 1.75 7.26 -15.40
C SER A 267 3.01 7.80 -16.06
N LEU A 268 3.11 9.11 -16.28
CA LEU A 268 4.29 9.73 -16.88
C LEU A 268 5.56 9.47 -16.06
N ILE A 269 5.46 9.49 -14.71
CA ILE A 269 6.59 9.19 -13.82
C ILE A 269 7.02 7.73 -14.00
N LEU A 270 6.08 6.80 -14.01
CA LEU A 270 6.35 5.38 -14.17
C LEU A 270 6.79 5.01 -15.60
N GLU A 271 6.36 5.75 -16.61
CA GLU A 271 6.79 5.61 -18.01
C GLU A 271 8.22 6.12 -18.28
N GLY A 272 8.88 6.78 -17.32
CA GLY A 272 10.28 7.15 -17.44
C GLY A 272 10.67 8.52 -16.86
N VAL A 273 9.73 9.40 -16.52
CA VAL A 273 10.03 10.72 -15.93
C VAL A 273 10.70 10.59 -14.55
N ALA A 274 10.59 9.44 -13.87
CA ALA A 274 11.31 9.15 -12.64
C ALA A 274 12.84 9.26 -12.78
N VAL A 275 13.40 8.95 -13.96
CA VAL A 275 14.86 9.05 -14.19
C VAL A 275 15.35 10.49 -14.19
N PRO A 276 14.82 11.42 -15.03
CA PRO A 276 15.22 12.82 -14.96
C PRO A 276 14.96 13.47 -13.61
N LEU A 277 13.86 13.11 -12.91
CA LEU A 277 13.63 13.58 -11.54
C LEU A 277 14.72 13.07 -10.57
N SER A 278 15.13 11.80 -10.68
CA SER A 278 16.25 11.25 -9.90
C SER A 278 17.57 11.98 -10.19
N VAL A 279 17.80 12.38 -11.44
CA VAL A 279 18.96 13.19 -11.81
C VAL A 279 18.89 14.59 -11.18
N LEU A 280 17.71 15.22 -11.12
CA LEU A 280 17.55 16.51 -10.43
C LEU A 280 17.82 16.38 -8.92
N VAL A 281 17.38 15.28 -8.29
CA VAL A 281 17.76 14.99 -6.89
C VAL A 281 19.28 14.87 -6.75
N CYS A 282 19.96 14.23 -7.70
CA CYS A 282 21.42 14.14 -7.70
C CYS A 282 22.09 15.52 -7.88
N VAL A 283 21.54 16.43 -8.70
CA VAL A 283 22.04 17.81 -8.81
C VAL A 283 22.00 18.50 -7.45
N VAL A 284 20.88 18.35 -6.72
CA VAL A 284 20.75 18.89 -5.35
C VAL A 284 21.76 18.23 -4.39
N LEU A 285 21.94 16.89 -4.47
CA LEU A 285 22.88 16.15 -3.62
C LEU A 285 24.34 16.56 -3.85
N VAL A 286 24.76 16.72 -5.12
CA VAL A 286 26.13 17.19 -5.46
C VAL A 286 26.33 18.58 -4.88
N ALA A 287 25.38 19.50 -5.07
CA ALA A 287 25.45 20.84 -4.50
C ALA A 287 25.45 20.83 -2.97
N ALA A 288 24.66 19.96 -2.32
CA ALA A 288 24.59 19.79 -0.87
C ALA A 288 25.90 19.23 -0.26
N THR A 289 26.67 18.48 -1.05
CA THR A 289 27.96 17.89 -0.64
C THR A 289 29.19 18.66 -1.13
N SER A 290 29.00 19.70 -1.94
CA SER A 290 30.08 20.54 -2.47
C SER A 290 30.91 21.17 -1.36
N PRO A 291 32.24 21.32 -1.57
CA PRO A 291 33.08 22.11 -0.67
C PRO A 291 32.76 23.62 -0.68
N ALA A 292 32.23 24.11 -1.81
CA ALA A 292 31.87 25.52 -1.96
C ALA A 292 30.39 25.71 -1.60
N GLU A 293 30.12 26.63 -0.69
CA GLU A 293 28.76 26.90 -0.21
C GLU A 293 27.83 27.39 -1.31
N SER A 294 26.60 26.92 -1.27
CA SER A 294 25.50 27.35 -2.13
C SER A 294 24.27 27.75 -1.30
N LEU A 295 23.37 28.53 -1.91
CA LEU A 295 22.12 28.92 -1.24
C LEU A 295 21.31 27.66 -0.82
N VAL A 296 21.18 26.68 -1.70
CA VAL A 296 20.46 25.43 -1.41
C VAL A 296 21.12 24.67 -0.26
N GLN A 297 22.45 24.61 -0.20
CA GLN A 297 23.17 23.99 0.91
C GLN A 297 22.87 24.68 2.25
N ARG A 298 22.87 26.01 2.28
CA ARG A 298 22.56 26.80 3.48
C ARG A 298 21.09 26.60 3.91
N THR A 299 20.16 26.63 2.95
CA THR A 299 18.73 26.44 3.23
C THR A 299 18.44 25.04 3.77
N LEU A 300 18.98 23.99 3.13
CA LEU A 300 18.80 22.62 3.60
C LEU A 300 19.53 22.34 4.92
N ALA A 301 20.57 23.11 5.25
CA ALA A 301 21.28 22.98 6.53
C ALA A 301 20.62 23.73 7.70
N LEU A 302 19.49 24.41 7.49
CA LEU A 302 18.75 25.08 8.56
C LEU A 302 18.41 24.10 9.68
N GLU A 303 18.58 24.56 10.92
CA GLU A 303 18.45 23.72 12.12
C GLU A 303 17.10 22.98 12.23
N PRO A 304 15.94 23.56 11.91
CA PRO A 304 14.69 22.82 11.94
C PRO A 304 14.67 21.63 10.95
N LEU A 305 15.09 21.85 9.70
CA LEU A 305 15.17 20.81 8.69
C LEU A 305 16.18 19.71 9.08
N ARG A 306 17.36 20.13 9.57
CA ARG A 306 18.38 19.20 10.06
C ARG A 306 17.85 18.31 11.17
N ARG A 307 17.13 18.87 12.16
CA ARG A 307 16.55 18.09 13.27
C ARG A 307 15.52 17.08 12.78
N ILE A 308 14.64 17.47 11.88
CA ILE A 308 13.66 16.55 11.27
C ILE A 308 14.39 15.44 10.51
N GLY A 309 15.38 15.80 9.70
CA GLY A 309 16.15 14.83 8.91
C GLY A 309 16.93 13.83 9.76
N MET A 310 17.44 14.23 10.93
CA MET A 310 18.12 13.32 11.84
C MET A 310 17.22 12.20 12.38
N ILE A 311 15.94 12.48 12.59
CA ILE A 311 14.95 11.50 13.07
C ILE A 311 14.05 10.96 11.94
N SER A 312 14.37 11.26 10.68
CA SER A 312 13.52 10.91 9.53
C SER A 312 13.23 9.42 9.39
N TYR A 313 14.16 8.55 9.83
CA TYR A 313 13.94 7.11 9.83
C TYR A 313 12.85 6.70 10.83
N GLY A 314 12.93 7.18 12.06
CA GLY A 314 11.88 6.95 13.05
C GLY A 314 10.53 7.56 12.63
N LEU A 315 10.53 8.77 12.04
CA LEU A 315 9.32 9.39 11.49
C LEU A 315 8.68 8.51 10.40
N TYR A 316 9.49 7.97 9.49
CA TYR A 316 9.03 7.07 8.43
C TYR A 316 8.47 5.74 8.99
N LEU A 317 9.10 5.18 10.02
CA LEU A 317 8.64 3.92 10.62
C LEU A 317 7.32 4.06 11.38
N TRP A 318 7.15 5.14 12.15
CA TRP A 318 5.99 5.31 13.03
C TRP A 318 4.75 5.88 12.34
N HIS A 319 4.90 6.70 11.28
CA HIS A 319 3.76 7.45 10.75
C HIS A 319 2.64 6.54 10.22
N TRP A 320 2.98 5.52 9.44
CA TRP A 320 1.98 4.70 8.77
C TRP A 320 1.18 3.80 9.73
N PRO A 321 1.79 3.04 10.67
CA PRO A 321 1.03 2.33 11.69
C PRO A 321 0.09 3.26 12.48
N ILE A 322 0.53 4.48 12.81
CA ILE A 322 -0.30 5.46 13.51
C ILE A 322 -1.49 5.89 12.65
N VAL A 323 -1.29 6.15 11.36
CA VAL A 323 -2.37 6.50 10.44
C VAL A 323 -3.38 5.37 10.33
N VAL A 324 -2.92 4.13 10.21
CA VAL A 324 -3.80 2.96 10.06
C VAL A 324 -4.57 2.66 11.34
N PHE A 325 -3.91 2.64 12.50
CA PHE A 325 -4.57 2.31 13.75
C PHE A 325 -5.39 3.45 14.36
N LEU A 326 -5.05 4.73 14.07
CA LEU A 326 -5.81 5.89 14.52
C LEU A 326 -6.63 6.49 13.37
N ASN A 327 -7.34 5.64 12.66
CA ASN A 327 -8.25 6.03 11.60
C ASN A 327 -9.52 6.72 12.17
N ASP A 328 -10.47 7.07 11.32
CA ASP A 328 -11.70 7.77 11.66
C ASP A 328 -12.69 6.93 12.46
N GLN A 329 -12.62 5.60 12.37
CA GLN A 329 -13.44 4.70 13.19
C GLN A 329 -12.97 4.66 14.65
N ILE A 330 -11.65 4.66 14.87
CA ILE A 330 -11.05 4.64 16.23
C ILE A 330 -11.01 6.04 16.83
N VAL A 331 -10.76 7.07 16.01
CA VAL A 331 -10.70 8.48 16.42
C VAL A 331 -11.69 9.29 15.57
N PRO A 332 -12.99 9.31 15.94
CA PRO A 332 -14.05 9.96 15.17
C PRO A 332 -14.02 11.49 15.33
N TRP A 333 -12.82 12.07 15.25
CA TRP A 333 -12.60 13.51 15.31
C TRP A 333 -12.63 14.12 13.90
N PRO A 334 -12.86 15.45 13.79
CA PRO A 334 -12.67 16.13 12.51
C PRO A 334 -11.29 15.84 11.92
N THR A 335 -11.24 15.64 10.61
CA THR A 335 -10.03 15.23 9.88
C THR A 335 -8.78 16.02 10.27
N ALA A 336 -8.88 17.34 10.37
CA ALA A 336 -7.73 18.18 10.75
C ALA A 336 -7.23 17.90 12.17
N ALA A 337 -8.13 17.63 13.13
CA ALA A 337 -7.77 17.33 14.51
C ALA A 337 -7.13 15.93 14.61
N ARG A 338 -7.68 14.94 13.91
CA ARG A 338 -7.11 13.58 13.81
C ARG A 338 -5.73 13.62 13.14
N ALA A 339 -5.58 14.33 12.03
CA ALA A 339 -4.30 14.54 11.35
C ALA A 339 -3.25 15.18 12.29
N ALA A 340 -3.62 16.20 13.04
CA ALA A 340 -2.74 16.83 14.02
C ALA A 340 -2.30 15.85 15.11
N LEU A 341 -3.21 15.01 15.62
CA LEU A 341 -2.90 13.95 16.59
C LEU A 341 -1.92 12.91 16.01
N GLN A 342 -2.19 12.41 14.79
CA GLN A 342 -1.34 11.44 14.10
C GLN A 342 0.07 11.98 13.88
N VAL A 343 0.22 13.23 13.43
CA VAL A 343 1.52 13.90 13.26
C VAL A 343 2.22 14.08 14.61
N ALA A 344 1.51 14.56 15.63
CA ALA A 344 2.09 14.78 16.96
C ALA A 344 2.61 13.47 17.56
N LEU A 345 1.83 12.39 17.52
CA LEU A 345 2.25 11.07 18.01
C LEU A 345 3.42 10.52 17.19
N THR A 346 3.41 10.68 15.88
CA THR A 346 4.52 10.28 15.00
C THR A 346 5.82 10.98 15.42
N VAL A 347 5.78 12.29 15.62
CA VAL A 347 6.96 13.06 16.04
C VAL A 347 7.43 12.65 17.43
N VAL A 348 6.51 12.50 18.39
CA VAL A 348 6.86 12.11 19.76
C VAL A 348 7.50 10.72 19.78
N LEU A 349 6.86 9.72 19.16
CA LEU A 349 7.36 8.35 19.16
C LEU A 349 8.68 8.23 18.39
N ALA A 350 8.84 8.93 17.26
CA ALA A 350 10.10 8.99 16.54
C ALA A 350 11.22 9.64 17.36
N ALA A 351 10.93 10.73 18.07
CA ALA A 351 11.91 11.41 18.93
C ALA A 351 12.31 10.53 20.13
N LEU A 352 11.36 9.84 20.75
CA LEU A 352 11.62 8.88 21.85
C LEU A 352 12.44 7.69 21.35
N SER A 353 12.05 7.09 20.21
CA SER A 353 12.80 6.01 19.56
C SER A 353 14.24 6.44 19.24
N TYR A 354 14.41 7.61 18.65
CA TYR A 354 15.74 8.15 18.35
C TYR A 354 16.59 8.35 19.61
N ARG A 355 16.02 8.97 20.66
CA ARG A 355 16.74 9.29 21.90
C ARG A 355 17.12 8.07 22.72
N PHE A 356 16.19 7.12 22.86
CA PHE A 356 16.33 6.01 23.81
C PHE A 356 16.76 4.68 23.16
N VAL A 357 16.57 4.53 21.84
CA VAL A 357 16.88 3.29 21.12
C VAL A 357 17.96 3.49 20.07
N GLU A 358 17.71 4.35 19.06
CA GLU A 358 18.60 4.46 17.90
C GLU A 358 19.96 5.05 18.25
N ARG A 359 19.96 6.22 18.90
CA ARG A 359 21.20 6.94 19.24
C ARG A 359 22.11 6.16 20.19
N PRO A 360 21.62 5.58 21.30
CA PRO A 360 22.45 4.76 22.21
C PRO A 360 23.04 3.54 21.50
N VAL A 361 22.22 2.77 20.76
CA VAL A 361 22.71 1.57 20.05
C VAL A 361 23.72 1.92 18.97
N ARG A 362 23.52 3.02 18.26
CA ARG A 362 24.46 3.50 17.24
C ARG A 362 25.82 3.92 17.80
N GLN A 363 25.86 4.51 19.02
CA GLN A 363 27.09 5.04 19.63
C GLN A 363 27.85 3.97 20.41
N GLU A 364 27.14 3.17 21.20
CA GLU A 364 27.73 2.25 22.18
C GLU A 364 27.45 0.77 21.85
N GLY A 365 26.75 0.53 20.72
CA GLY A 365 26.23 -0.78 20.40
C GLY A 365 25.05 -1.14 21.30
N VAL A 366 24.58 -2.40 21.21
CA VAL A 366 23.43 -2.87 21.98
C VAL A 366 23.67 -2.88 23.51
N ARG A 367 24.92 -2.76 23.94
CA ARG A 367 25.29 -2.60 25.36
C ARG A 367 24.62 -1.40 26.02
N ALA A 368 24.30 -0.36 25.26
CA ALA A 368 23.62 0.83 25.78
C ALA A 368 22.20 0.55 26.30
N LEU A 369 21.52 -0.46 25.75
CA LEU A 369 20.15 -0.81 26.15
C LEU A 369 20.12 -1.74 27.37
N VAL A 370 21.19 -2.50 27.60
CA VAL A 370 21.27 -3.49 28.71
C VAL A 370 22.65 -3.44 29.38
N PRO A 371 22.89 -2.48 30.29
CA PRO A 371 24.22 -2.21 30.87
C PRO A 371 24.84 -3.38 31.65
N ARG A 372 24.07 -4.39 32.03
CA ARG A 372 24.51 -5.46 32.91
C ARG A 372 24.86 -6.79 32.26
N LEU A 373 24.76 -6.89 30.91
CA LEU A 373 25.05 -8.14 30.17
C LEU A 373 26.38 -8.05 29.42
N PRO A 374 27.46 -8.73 29.88
CA PRO A 374 28.72 -8.80 29.15
C PRO A 374 28.57 -9.66 27.89
N ARG A 375 29.06 -9.18 26.75
CA ARG A 375 29.07 -9.85 25.41
C ARG A 375 27.72 -10.30 24.83
N ALA A 376 26.63 -10.30 25.60
CA ALA A 376 25.30 -10.74 25.17
C ALA A 376 24.50 -9.68 24.35
N SER A 377 25.04 -8.50 24.16
CA SER A 377 24.28 -7.36 23.66
C SER A 377 23.99 -7.39 22.14
N ALA A 378 24.82 -8.07 21.36
CA ALA A 378 24.43 -8.42 19.98
C ALA A 378 23.34 -9.51 19.99
N ILE A 379 23.36 -10.41 20.98
CA ILE A 379 22.38 -11.47 21.18
C ILE A 379 21.00 -10.89 21.51
N VAL A 380 20.89 -9.78 22.24
CA VAL A 380 19.58 -9.19 22.61
C VAL A 380 18.86 -8.60 21.41
N CYS A 381 19.54 -7.91 20.48
CA CYS A 381 18.91 -7.47 19.24
C CYS A 381 18.54 -8.66 18.34
N TRP A 382 19.39 -9.69 18.29
CA TRP A 382 19.07 -10.89 17.52
C TRP A 382 18.07 -11.81 18.22
N ALA A 383 18.02 -11.80 19.58
CA ALA A 383 17.01 -12.52 20.35
C ALA A 383 15.63 -11.86 20.31
N SER A 384 15.54 -10.56 20.04
CA SER A 384 14.24 -9.89 19.83
C SER A 384 13.58 -10.30 18.51
N ALA A 385 14.36 -10.63 17.48
CA ALA A 385 13.79 -11.12 16.21
C ALA A 385 12.99 -12.45 16.39
N PRO A 386 13.52 -13.51 17.05
CA PRO A 386 12.73 -14.69 17.39
C PRO A 386 11.47 -14.40 18.22
N LEU A 387 11.55 -13.48 19.17
CA LEU A 387 10.37 -13.08 19.96
C LEU A 387 9.31 -12.38 19.11
N LEU A 388 9.71 -11.55 18.15
CA LEU A 388 8.79 -10.95 17.19
C LEU A 388 8.19 -12.00 16.26
N VAL A 389 8.98 -12.97 15.82
CA VAL A 389 8.47 -14.11 15.03
C VAL A 389 7.45 -14.91 15.83
N VAL A 390 7.75 -15.24 17.10
CA VAL A 390 6.80 -15.96 17.97
C VAL A 390 5.55 -15.10 18.20
N GLY A 391 5.71 -13.81 18.47
CA GLY A 391 4.58 -12.89 18.64
C GLY A 391 3.71 -12.79 17.38
N ALA A 392 4.33 -12.71 16.19
CA ALA A 392 3.62 -12.71 14.93
C ALA A 392 2.87 -14.02 14.68
N LEU A 393 3.51 -15.17 14.93
CA LEU A 393 2.88 -16.49 14.77
C LEU A 393 1.76 -16.74 15.79
N ALA A 394 1.84 -16.11 16.99
CA ALA A 394 0.80 -16.19 18.00
C ALA A 394 -0.38 -15.23 17.74
N LEU A 395 -0.21 -14.23 16.88
CA LEU A 395 -1.22 -13.19 16.62
C LEU A 395 -2.57 -13.74 16.12
N PRO A 396 -2.62 -14.69 15.18
CA PRO A 396 -3.88 -15.31 14.75
C PRO A 396 -4.59 -16.09 15.86
N ALA A 397 -3.82 -16.69 16.78
CA ALA A 397 -4.33 -17.47 17.91
C ALA A 397 -4.66 -16.62 19.15
N ALA A 398 -4.41 -15.31 19.11
CA ALA A 398 -4.86 -14.38 20.15
C ALA A 398 -6.39 -14.25 20.03
N GLY A 399 -7.07 -15.24 20.60
CA GLY A 399 -8.51 -15.46 20.46
C GLY A 399 -9.36 -14.25 20.84
N ASP A 400 -10.66 -14.38 20.68
CA ASP A 400 -11.76 -13.39 20.74
C ASP A 400 -11.87 -12.57 22.05
N ARG A 401 -10.88 -12.64 22.90
CA ARG A 401 -10.88 -12.02 24.25
C ARG A 401 -10.86 -10.50 24.22
N VAL A 402 -10.49 -9.90 23.07
CA VAL A 402 -10.50 -8.43 22.88
C VAL A 402 -10.80 -8.17 21.39
N ALA A 403 -12.04 -8.40 20.97
CA ALA A 403 -12.50 -7.81 19.72
C ALA A 403 -12.49 -6.29 19.91
N PRO A 404 -11.90 -5.52 18.99
CA PRO A 404 -12.16 -4.09 18.99
C PRO A 404 -13.68 -3.95 18.85
N THR A 405 -14.32 -3.41 19.88
CA THR A 405 -15.73 -3.02 19.74
C THR A 405 -15.73 -1.88 18.75
N PRO A 406 -16.22 -2.04 17.53
CA PRO A 406 -16.33 -0.93 16.60
C PRO A 406 -17.17 0.13 17.29
N LEU A 407 -16.69 1.36 17.35
CA LEU A 407 -17.38 2.48 18.00
C LEU A 407 -18.74 2.82 17.34
N ILE A 408 -19.08 2.15 16.23
CA ILE A 408 -20.22 2.53 15.38
C ILE A 408 -21.17 1.35 15.10
N ALA A 409 -20.73 0.12 15.25
CA ALA A 409 -21.56 -1.02 14.93
C ALA A 409 -22.22 -1.59 16.18
N SER A 410 -23.51 -1.79 16.11
CA SER A 410 -24.30 -2.39 17.19
C SER A 410 -25.38 -3.25 16.58
N GLY A 411 -25.16 -4.52 16.57
CA GLY A 411 -26.22 -5.46 16.23
C GLY A 411 -25.71 -6.83 15.82
N GLU A 412 -26.41 -7.83 16.25
CA GLU A 412 -26.20 -9.22 15.87
C GLU A 412 -27.28 -9.62 14.87
N VAL A 413 -26.90 -10.21 13.74
CA VAL A 413 -27.81 -10.87 12.83
C VAL A 413 -28.01 -12.30 13.30
N ALA A 414 -29.25 -12.71 13.51
CA ALA A 414 -29.57 -14.10 13.74
C ALA A 414 -30.04 -14.74 12.42
N VAL A 415 -29.32 -15.73 11.92
CA VAL A 415 -29.75 -16.58 10.81
C VAL A 415 -30.14 -17.94 11.38
N ASP A 416 -31.35 -18.37 11.09
CA ASP A 416 -31.88 -19.65 11.57
C ASP A 416 -31.08 -20.82 10.99
N HIS A 417 -30.76 -21.79 11.84
CA HIS A 417 -29.91 -22.91 11.47
C HIS A 417 -30.65 -24.03 10.70
N ASP A 418 -32.00 -24.06 10.73
CA ASP A 418 -32.76 -25.26 10.35
C ASP A 418 -33.62 -25.14 9.10
N THR A 419 -33.61 -24.02 8.39
CA THR A 419 -34.59 -23.79 7.30
C THR A 419 -34.16 -24.31 5.93
N TYR A 420 -32.84 -24.51 5.69
CA TYR A 420 -32.40 -24.99 4.40
C TYR A 420 -32.58 -26.51 4.25
N ARG A 421 -33.30 -26.93 3.22
CA ARG A 421 -33.37 -28.32 2.80
C ARG A 421 -32.92 -28.43 1.34
N PRO A 422 -31.92 -29.28 1.03
CA PRO A 422 -31.45 -29.47 -0.33
C PRO A 422 -32.60 -29.79 -1.30
N GLY A 423 -32.59 -29.14 -2.45
CA GLY A 423 -33.52 -29.39 -3.51
C GLY A 423 -33.30 -30.77 -4.16
N PRO A 424 -34.31 -31.31 -4.84
CA PRO A 424 -34.23 -32.63 -5.48
C PRO A 424 -33.34 -32.63 -6.74
N ARG A 425 -32.93 -31.45 -7.24
CA ARG A 425 -32.14 -31.26 -8.46
C ARG A 425 -31.03 -30.28 -8.20
N MET A 426 -29.87 -30.50 -8.84
CA MET A 426 -28.75 -29.55 -8.87
C MET A 426 -29.20 -28.24 -9.55
N THR A 427 -29.04 -27.11 -8.87
CA THR A 427 -29.31 -25.78 -9.39
C THR A 427 -27.98 -25.08 -9.68
N LYS A 428 -27.79 -24.67 -10.93
CA LYS A 428 -26.61 -23.88 -11.35
C LYS A 428 -26.88 -22.41 -11.10
N VAL A 429 -26.00 -21.78 -10.33
CA VAL A 429 -26.12 -20.38 -9.89
C VAL A 429 -24.92 -19.58 -10.39
N ALA A 430 -25.12 -18.70 -11.36
CA ALA A 430 -24.11 -17.74 -11.77
C ALA A 430 -24.13 -16.53 -10.83
N MET A 431 -22.96 -16.14 -10.33
CA MET A 431 -22.83 -14.99 -9.43
C MET A 431 -22.00 -13.90 -10.12
N ILE A 432 -22.67 -12.81 -10.50
CA ILE A 432 -22.05 -11.66 -11.16
C ILE A 432 -21.79 -10.58 -10.11
N GLY A 433 -20.57 -10.03 -10.08
CA GLY A 433 -20.20 -8.93 -9.19
C GLY A 433 -18.71 -8.79 -8.99
N ASN A 434 -18.33 -8.00 -7.99
CA ASN A 434 -16.93 -7.75 -7.64
C ASN A 434 -16.43 -8.74 -6.55
N SER A 435 -15.57 -8.29 -5.66
CA SER A 435 -14.98 -9.10 -4.58
C SER A 435 -15.96 -9.57 -3.51
N VAL A 436 -17.13 -8.92 -3.34
CA VAL A 436 -18.12 -9.32 -2.32
C VAL A 436 -18.71 -10.69 -2.63
N PRO A 437 -19.37 -10.91 -3.79
CA PRO A 437 -19.84 -12.25 -4.14
C PRO A 437 -18.71 -13.26 -4.30
N GLU A 438 -17.51 -12.86 -4.71
CA GLU A 438 -16.35 -13.75 -4.73
C GLU A 438 -16.01 -14.29 -3.33
N SER A 439 -16.03 -13.43 -2.30
CA SER A 439 -15.82 -13.87 -0.91
C SER A 439 -16.87 -14.89 -0.47
N LEU A 440 -18.11 -14.79 -0.97
CA LEU A 440 -19.15 -15.78 -0.73
C LEU A 440 -18.90 -17.10 -1.48
N ILE A 441 -18.40 -17.04 -2.72
CA ILE A 441 -18.05 -18.25 -3.48
C ILE A 441 -16.89 -18.98 -2.79
N THR A 442 -15.84 -18.27 -2.41
CA THR A 442 -14.64 -18.85 -1.79
C THR A 442 -14.90 -19.41 -0.39
N THR A 443 -15.86 -18.84 0.34
CA THR A 443 -16.28 -19.31 1.67
C THR A 443 -17.44 -20.31 1.63
N ALA A 444 -18.03 -20.56 0.45
CA ALA A 444 -19.08 -21.54 0.28
C ALA A 444 -18.55 -22.96 0.51
N HIS A 445 -18.91 -23.57 1.62
CA HIS A 445 -18.71 -25.00 1.80
C HIS A 445 -19.79 -25.75 1.01
N THR A 446 -19.47 -26.15 -0.24
CA THR A 446 -20.38 -26.88 -1.13
C THR A 446 -20.94 -28.17 -0.53
N SER A 447 -20.25 -28.73 0.49
CA SER A 447 -20.77 -29.84 1.29
C SER A 447 -22.04 -29.50 2.08
N ASN A 448 -22.26 -28.22 2.40
CA ASN A 448 -23.47 -27.76 3.12
C ASN A 448 -24.64 -27.48 2.20
N HIS A 449 -24.38 -27.30 0.89
CA HIS A 449 -25.36 -27.02 -0.15
C HIS A 449 -25.12 -27.91 -1.38
N PRO A 450 -25.26 -29.25 -1.26
CA PRO A 450 -24.88 -30.19 -2.29
C PRO A 450 -25.73 -30.13 -3.56
N ASP A 451 -26.82 -29.40 -3.51
CA ASP A 451 -27.75 -29.12 -4.60
C ASP A 451 -27.50 -27.82 -5.34
N LEU A 452 -26.46 -27.08 -4.95
CA LEU A 452 -26.05 -25.85 -5.63
C LEU A 452 -24.70 -26.05 -6.33
N GLN A 453 -24.63 -25.66 -7.60
CA GLN A 453 -23.39 -25.53 -8.37
C GLN A 453 -23.14 -24.05 -8.64
N LEU A 454 -22.10 -23.46 -8.05
CA LEU A 454 -21.75 -22.06 -8.24
C LEU A 454 -20.92 -21.90 -9.52
N LEU A 455 -21.34 -20.95 -10.36
CA LEU A 455 -20.62 -20.49 -11.54
C LEU A 455 -20.05 -19.10 -11.22
N ASP A 456 -18.74 -19.02 -11.09
CA ASP A 456 -18.06 -17.78 -10.77
C ASP A 456 -18.01 -16.85 -11.99
N ARG A 457 -18.62 -15.69 -11.87
CA ARG A 457 -18.60 -14.57 -12.82
C ARG A 457 -18.18 -13.27 -12.13
N THR A 458 -17.39 -13.41 -11.07
CA THR A 458 -16.90 -12.27 -10.30
C THR A 458 -15.56 -11.79 -10.81
N HIS A 459 -15.20 -10.55 -10.48
CA HIS A 459 -13.86 -10.05 -10.68
C HIS A 459 -13.51 -9.00 -9.61
N ILE A 460 -12.45 -9.30 -8.84
CA ILE A 460 -11.99 -8.44 -7.75
C ILE A 460 -11.71 -7.02 -8.25
N GLY A 461 -12.24 -6.03 -7.52
CA GLY A 461 -11.96 -4.61 -7.79
C GLY A 461 -12.65 -4.04 -9.03
N CYS A 462 -13.33 -4.84 -9.85
CA CYS A 462 -14.02 -4.35 -11.02
C CYS A 462 -15.34 -3.65 -10.69
N ASP A 463 -15.58 -2.58 -11.42
CA ASP A 463 -16.84 -1.85 -11.38
C ASP A 463 -17.78 -2.38 -12.48
N PRO A 464 -19.05 -2.66 -12.19
CA PRO A 464 -19.98 -3.15 -13.20
C PRO A 464 -20.29 -2.11 -14.29
N LEU A 465 -20.17 -0.80 -13.99
CA LEU A 465 -20.41 0.26 -14.96
C LEU A 465 -19.18 0.52 -15.83
N PRO A 466 -19.35 0.66 -17.15
CA PRO A 466 -18.25 1.01 -18.04
C PRO A 466 -17.82 2.48 -17.93
N ALA A 467 -18.66 3.34 -17.33
CA ALA A 467 -18.35 4.76 -17.13
C ALA A 467 -17.36 4.94 -15.97
N PRO A 468 -16.20 5.59 -16.19
CA PRO A 468 -15.19 5.79 -15.17
C PRO A 468 -15.74 6.50 -13.93
N LYS A 469 -15.30 6.06 -12.74
CA LYS A 469 -15.62 6.72 -11.46
C LYS A 469 -14.97 8.12 -11.41
N VAL A 470 -15.60 9.03 -10.68
CA VAL A 470 -15.04 10.34 -10.32
C VAL A 470 -14.90 10.40 -8.81
N ILE A 471 -13.67 10.49 -8.32
CA ILE A 471 -13.33 10.55 -6.90
C ILE A 471 -12.46 11.79 -6.67
N ASP A 472 -12.78 12.58 -5.65
CA ASP A 472 -12.12 13.88 -5.38
C ASP A 472 -12.06 14.81 -6.61
N GLY A 473 -13.07 14.70 -7.50
CA GLY A 473 -13.16 15.47 -8.74
C GLY A 473 -12.30 14.95 -9.90
N GLU A 474 -11.57 13.86 -9.71
CA GLU A 474 -10.68 13.27 -10.69
C GLU A 474 -11.28 11.98 -11.28
N ARG A 475 -11.10 11.79 -12.60
CA ARG A 475 -11.48 10.56 -13.29
C ARG A 475 -10.55 9.43 -12.85
N GLN A 476 -11.12 8.33 -12.36
CA GLN A 476 -10.36 7.14 -12.02
C GLN A 476 -10.25 6.21 -13.23
N PRO A 477 -9.06 5.63 -13.49
CA PRO A 477 -8.92 4.62 -14.52
C PRO A 477 -9.65 3.33 -14.13
N ASP A 478 -10.02 2.55 -15.14
CA ASP A 478 -10.51 1.19 -14.94
C ASP A 478 -9.35 0.25 -14.55
N GLN A 479 -9.65 -0.85 -13.87
CA GLN A 479 -8.61 -1.84 -13.57
C GLN A 479 -8.42 -2.82 -14.74
N ALA A 480 -7.28 -3.53 -14.74
CA ALA A 480 -6.99 -4.58 -15.71
C ALA A 480 -8.08 -5.65 -15.75
N GLY A 481 -8.43 -6.09 -16.95
CA GLY A 481 -9.41 -7.16 -17.13
C GLY A 481 -10.87 -6.76 -16.90
N CYS A 482 -11.14 -5.55 -16.35
CA CYS A 482 -12.53 -5.15 -16.06
C CYS A 482 -13.38 -4.96 -17.33
N ALA A 483 -12.78 -4.47 -18.41
CA ALA A 483 -13.48 -4.31 -19.68
C ALA A 483 -13.83 -5.69 -20.28
N GLU A 484 -12.88 -6.61 -20.30
CA GLU A 484 -13.06 -8.00 -20.74
C GLU A 484 -14.05 -8.74 -19.86
N TRP A 485 -13.97 -8.56 -18.53
CA TRP A 485 -14.92 -9.13 -17.60
C TRP A 485 -16.34 -8.64 -17.88
N ARG A 486 -16.54 -7.31 -18.03
CA ARG A 486 -17.88 -6.76 -18.37
C ARG A 486 -18.39 -7.29 -19.70
N SER A 487 -17.58 -7.25 -20.78
CA SER A 487 -17.99 -7.78 -22.06
C SER A 487 -18.34 -9.25 -21.99
N GLY A 488 -17.62 -10.04 -21.18
CA GLY A 488 -17.87 -11.48 -21.03
C GLY A 488 -19.24 -11.81 -20.47
N TRP A 489 -19.69 -11.13 -19.40
CA TRP A 489 -20.99 -11.43 -18.80
C TRP A 489 -22.15 -10.57 -19.34
N GLN A 490 -21.86 -9.44 -20.02
CA GLN A 490 -22.89 -8.59 -20.62
C GLN A 490 -23.34 -9.04 -22.01
N GLU A 491 -22.67 -10.00 -22.62
CA GLU A 491 -23.12 -10.55 -23.90
C GLU A 491 -24.49 -11.26 -23.74
N PRO A 492 -25.49 -10.97 -24.60
CA PRO A 492 -26.80 -11.59 -24.50
C PRO A 492 -26.75 -13.11 -24.47
N GLY A 493 -27.24 -13.70 -23.40
CA GLY A 493 -27.27 -15.15 -23.21
C GLY A 493 -25.93 -15.78 -22.89
N SER A 494 -24.92 -15.01 -22.45
CA SER A 494 -23.63 -15.55 -21.98
C SER A 494 -23.79 -16.51 -20.79
N GLU A 495 -24.82 -16.35 -19.96
CA GLU A 495 -25.12 -17.18 -18.79
C GLU A 495 -26.18 -18.26 -19.05
N GLN A 496 -26.33 -18.72 -20.30
CA GLN A 496 -27.35 -19.72 -20.70
C GLN A 496 -27.27 -21.05 -19.93
N GLU A 497 -26.14 -21.39 -19.33
CA GLU A 497 -25.96 -22.61 -18.54
C GLU A 497 -26.52 -22.50 -17.11
N ALA A 498 -26.79 -21.27 -16.62
CA ALA A 498 -27.27 -21.04 -15.27
C ALA A 498 -28.80 -21.23 -15.18
N ASP A 499 -29.24 -21.85 -14.10
CA ASP A 499 -30.68 -21.91 -13.75
C ASP A 499 -31.10 -20.60 -13.06
N VAL A 500 -30.20 -19.98 -12.28
CA VAL A 500 -30.35 -18.69 -11.61
C VAL A 500 -29.12 -17.82 -11.85
N VAL A 501 -29.33 -16.55 -12.15
CA VAL A 501 -28.26 -15.53 -12.26
C VAL A 501 -28.44 -14.49 -11.16
N LEU A 502 -27.51 -14.41 -10.24
CA LEU A 502 -27.49 -13.44 -9.16
C LEU A 502 -26.57 -12.26 -9.52
N TYR A 503 -27.14 -11.09 -9.66
CA TYR A 503 -26.40 -9.84 -9.82
C TYR A 503 -26.24 -9.15 -8.46
N PHE A 504 -25.00 -9.06 -7.97
CA PHE A 504 -24.70 -8.36 -6.73
C PHE A 504 -24.48 -6.87 -6.99
N THR A 505 -25.29 -6.03 -6.38
CA THR A 505 -25.18 -4.58 -6.45
C THR A 505 -23.85 -4.12 -5.81
N ALA A 506 -22.97 -3.55 -6.61
CA ALA A 506 -21.63 -3.17 -6.16
C ALA A 506 -21.66 -1.88 -5.32
N HIS A 507 -20.84 -1.84 -4.26
CA HIS A 507 -20.67 -0.64 -3.42
C HIS A 507 -20.08 0.55 -4.19
N THR A 508 -19.34 0.29 -5.28
CA THR A 508 -18.76 1.33 -6.15
C THR A 508 -19.81 2.18 -6.87
N LEU A 509 -21.06 1.74 -6.92
CA LEU A 509 -22.16 2.49 -7.54
C LEU A 509 -22.51 3.79 -6.80
N VAL A 510 -22.06 3.99 -5.56
CA VAL A 510 -22.25 5.23 -4.81
C VAL A 510 -21.43 6.41 -5.31
N THR A 511 -20.62 6.23 -6.37
CA THR A 511 -19.73 7.26 -6.92
C THR A 511 -20.30 7.96 -8.14
N ASP A 512 -19.90 9.22 -8.33
CA ASP A 512 -20.18 9.95 -9.56
C ASP A 512 -19.44 9.32 -10.75
N ARG A 513 -19.92 9.57 -11.95
CA ARG A 513 -19.39 8.99 -13.20
C ARG A 513 -18.94 10.06 -14.17
N MET A 514 -18.01 9.71 -15.06
CA MET A 514 -17.59 10.55 -16.17
C MET A 514 -18.15 9.99 -17.47
N VAL A 515 -19.06 10.72 -18.12
CA VAL A 515 -19.66 10.37 -19.41
C VAL A 515 -19.46 11.55 -20.35
N ASP A 516 -18.87 11.33 -21.51
CA ASP A 516 -18.61 12.38 -22.51
C ASP A 516 -17.93 13.63 -21.93
N ASN A 517 -16.93 13.42 -21.06
CA ASN A 517 -16.22 14.47 -20.30
C ASN A 517 -17.11 15.34 -19.40
N LYS A 518 -18.31 14.85 -19.04
CA LYS A 518 -19.20 15.49 -18.07
C LYS A 518 -19.35 14.61 -16.84
N ARG A 519 -19.32 15.25 -15.66
CA ARG A 519 -19.58 14.58 -14.40
C ARG A 519 -21.08 14.32 -14.25
N VAL A 520 -21.44 13.06 -14.11
CA VAL A 520 -22.80 12.59 -13.82
C VAL A 520 -22.86 12.27 -12.34
N VAL A 521 -23.71 13.02 -11.63
CA VAL A 521 -23.80 12.94 -10.17
C VAL A 521 -24.78 11.85 -9.74
N VAL A 522 -24.43 11.11 -8.68
CA VAL A 522 -25.26 10.04 -8.08
C VAL A 522 -26.65 10.54 -7.77
N GLY A 523 -27.66 9.77 -8.14
CA GLY A 523 -29.09 10.05 -7.89
C GLY A 523 -29.71 11.09 -8.82
N THR A 524 -29.01 11.48 -9.90
CA THR A 524 -29.61 12.25 -11.00
C THR A 524 -30.23 11.30 -12.03
N PRO A 525 -31.24 11.75 -12.83
CA PRO A 525 -31.85 10.90 -13.85
C PRO A 525 -30.86 10.29 -14.86
N THR A 526 -29.79 11.03 -15.18
CA THR A 526 -28.73 10.51 -16.07
C THR A 526 -27.92 9.40 -15.39
N TRP A 527 -27.69 9.51 -14.08
CA TRP A 527 -27.02 8.46 -13.32
C TRP A 527 -27.93 7.23 -13.16
N ASP A 528 -29.23 7.44 -12.87
CA ASP A 528 -30.21 6.35 -12.82
C ASP A 528 -30.22 5.57 -14.15
N ALA A 529 -30.22 6.27 -15.29
CA ALA A 529 -30.17 5.64 -16.62
C ALA A 529 -28.92 4.77 -16.82
N LEU A 530 -27.75 5.17 -16.33
CA LEU A 530 -26.54 4.34 -16.41
C LEU A 530 -26.68 3.02 -15.63
N ILE A 531 -27.34 3.06 -14.49
CA ILE A 531 -27.62 1.86 -13.69
C ILE A 531 -28.62 0.98 -14.40
N GLU A 532 -29.71 1.56 -14.94
CA GLU A 532 -30.76 0.84 -15.67
C GLU A 532 -30.17 0.15 -16.92
N ASP A 533 -29.37 0.84 -17.73
CA ASP A 533 -28.70 0.26 -18.92
C ASP A 533 -27.80 -0.94 -18.53
N ASN A 534 -27.10 -0.85 -17.40
CA ASN A 534 -26.26 -1.93 -16.91
C ASN A 534 -27.09 -3.14 -16.44
N LEU A 535 -28.21 -2.90 -15.77
CA LEU A 535 -29.14 -3.96 -15.35
C LEU A 535 -29.87 -4.60 -16.54
N ASP A 536 -30.21 -3.82 -17.58
CA ASP A 536 -30.75 -4.35 -18.85
C ASP A 536 -29.75 -5.29 -19.52
N ALA A 537 -28.46 -4.92 -19.54
CA ALA A 537 -27.41 -5.79 -20.06
C ALA A 537 -27.29 -7.09 -19.24
N ALA A 538 -27.32 -7.00 -17.91
CA ALA A 538 -27.26 -8.17 -17.02
C ALA A 538 -28.48 -9.10 -17.19
N LEU A 539 -29.67 -8.52 -17.30
CA LEU A 539 -30.89 -9.29 -17.57
C LEU A 539 -30.81 -9.99 -18.95
N SER A 540 -30.33 -9.29 -19.97
CA SER A 540 -30.14 -9.87 -21.30
C SER A 540 -29.14 -11.03 -21.29
N ALA A 541 -28.08 -10.91 -20.51
CA ALA A 541 -27.06 -11.95 -20.34
C ALA A 541 -27.62 -13.23 -19.72
N SER A 542 -28.57 -13.13 -18.80
CA SER A 542 -29.16 -14.28 -18.12
C SER A 542 -29.83 -15.30 -19.05
N GLY A 543 -30.26 -14.90 -20.26
CA GLY A 543 -30.83 -15.79 -21.26
C GLY A 543 -32.11 -16.48 -20.76
N LYS A 544 -32.04 -17.80 -20.52
CA LYS A 544 -33.14 -18.58 -19.95
C LYS A 544 -33.09 -18.74 -18.44
N GLY A 545 -31.95 -18.37 -17.84
CA GLY A 545 -31.76 -18.38 -16.40
C GLY A 545 -32.63 -17.34 -15.72
N LYS A 546 -33.12 -17.62 -14.52
CA LYS A 546 -33.90 -16.66 -13.74
C LYS A 546 -32.98 -15.62 -13.14
N PHE A 547 -33.15 -14.38 -13.54
CA PHE A 547 -32.36 -13.26 -13.06
C PHE A 547 -32.90 -12.73 -11.73
N ALA A 548 -32.00 -12.45 -10.78
CA ALA A 548 -32.33 -11.83 -9.52
C ALA A 548 -31.23 -10.87 -9.08
N ILE A 549 -31.60 -9.84 -8.36
CA ILE A 549 -30.66 -8.83 -7.84
C ILE A 549 -30.50 -9.01 -6.34
N VAL A 550 -29.25 -8.99 -5.88
CA VAL A 550 -28.93 -8.84 -4.46
C VAL A 550 -28.64 -7.36 -4.23
N ASN A 551 -29.46 -6.67 -3.43
CA ASN A 551 -29.35 -5.22 -3.23
C ASN A 551 -28.10 -4.85 -2.42
N LEU A 552 -27.75 -3.56 -2.39
CA LEU A 552 -26.55 -3.08 -1.71
C LEU A 552 -26.75 -3.04 -0.18
N ALA A 553 -25.86 -3.68 0.57
CA ALA A 553 -25.81 -3.57 2.03
C ALA A 553 -25.10 -2.26 2.46
N CYS A 554 -25.27 -1.89 3.73
CA CYS A 554 -24.50 -0.82 4.35
C CYS A 554 -23.11 -1.33 4.76
N HIS A 555 -22.16 -0.41 4.79
CA HIS A 555 -20.78 -0.69 5.17
C HIS A 555 -20.28 0.29 6.23
N SER A 556 -19.24 -0.09 6.94
CA SER A 556 -18.53 0.77 7.88
C SER A 556 -17.03 0.54 7.70
N MET A 557 -16.45 1.28 6.74
CA MET A 557 -15.03 1.18 6.39
C MET A 557 -14.25 2.37 6.90
N PRO A 558 -12.98 2.21 7.30
CA PRO A 558 -12.09 3.35 7.52
C PRO A 558 -11.97 4.18 6.24
N THR A 559 -12.23 5.49 6.31
CA THR A 559 -12.31 6.32 5.10
C THR A 559 -10.96 6.81 4.60
N PHE A 560 -9.97 6.93 5.49
CA PHE A 560 -8.64 7.50 5.17
C PHE A 560 -8.72 8.82 4.36
N ASN A 561 -9.80 9.60 4.55
CA ASN A 561 -10.14 10.83 3.82
C ASN A 561 -10.37 10.60 2.31
N ASN A 562 -10.90 9.46 1.94
CA ASN A 562 -11.24 9.07 0.59
C ASN A 562 -12.74 9.29 0.34
N GLU A 563 -13.10 10.04 -0.72
CA GLU A 563 -14.48 10.37 -1.05
C GLU A 563 -15.36 9.12 -1.32
N GLU A 564 -14.82 8.12 -2.00
CA GLU A 564 -15.58 6.89 -2.29
C GLU A 564 -15.94 6.15 -1.01
N LEU A 565 -14.97 5.95 -0.10
CA LEU A 565 -15.19 5.28 1.18
C LEU A 565 -16.12 6.09 2.10
N GLU A 566 -16.02 7.44 2.06
CA GLU A 566 -16.97 8.30 2.77
C GLU A 566 -18.40 8.09 2.27
N ARG A 567 -18.60 7.96 0.95
CA ARG A 567 -19.91 7.72 0.35
C ARG A 567 -20.44 6.31 0.58
N VAL A 568 -19.57 5.30 0.55
CA VAL A 568 -19.95 3.90 0.86
C VAL A 568 -20.47 3.78 2.29
N ASN A 569 -19.91 4.54 3.23
CA ASN A 569 -20.37 4.59 4.63
C ASN A 569 -21.60 5.46 4.83
N ASP A 570 -21.93 6.33 3.87
CA ASP A 570 -23.09 7.21 3.97
C ASP A 570 -24.35 6.50 3.46
N ILE A 571 -25.17 6.11 4.39
CA ILE A 571 -26.43 5.38 4.14
C ILE A 571 -27.36 6.07 3.11
N ARG A 572 -27.24 7.40 2.94
CA ARG A 572 -28.04 8.12 1.95
C ARG A 572 -27.71 7.65 0.54
N TYR A 573 -26.43 7.42 0.22
CA TYR A 573 -26.02 6.92 -1.09
C TYR A 573 -26.44 5.46 -1.30
N VAL A 574 -26.31 4.62 -0.28
CA VAL A 574 -26.80 3.22 -0.32
C VAL A 574 -28.30 3.18 -0.62
N LYS A 575 -29.09 4.03 0.06
CA LYS A 575 -30.55 4.14 -0.19
C LYS A 575 -30.87 4.68 -1.60
N ILE A 576 -30.06 5.60 -2.15
CA ILE A 576 -30.22 6.07 -3.53
C ILE A 576 -30.03 4.90 -4.49
N VAL A 577 -28.91 4.16 -4.37
CA VAL A 577 -28.64 3.00 -5.22
C VAL A 577 -29.76 1.96 -5.13
N ASN A 578 -30.13 1.55 -3.91
CA ASN A 578 -31.18 0.54 -3.71
C ASN A 578 -32.53 0.99 -4.26
N ARG A 579 -32.90 2.26 -4.11
CA ARG A 579 -34.12 2.81 -4.70
C ARG A 579 -34.14 2.67 -6.23
N THR A 580 -33.04 3.06 -6.91
CA THR A 580 -32.93 2.97 -8.37
C THR A 580 -32.99 1.51 -8.83
N VAL A 581 -32.25 0.63 -8.16
CA VAL A 581 -32.22 -0.81 -8.46
C VAL A 581 -33.61 -1.46 -8.24
N THR A 582 -34.27 -1.16 -7.13
CA THR A 582 -35.61 -1.72 -6.84
C THR A 582 -36.66 -1.21 -7.83
N ALA A 583 -36.64 0.09 -8.16
CA ALA A 583 -37.58 0.65 -9.14
C ALA A 583 -37.42 0.02 -10.53
N TRP A 584 -36.17 -0.27 -10.94
CA TRP A 584 -35.90 -1.00 -12.17
C TRP A 584 -36.41 -2.46 -12.07
N ALA A 585 -36.14 -3.14 -10.96
CA ALA A 585 -36.55 -4.52 -10.72
C ALA A 585 -38.08 -4.67 -10.76
N ASP A 586 -38.83 -3.78 -10.10
CA ASP A 586 -40.30 -3.73 -10.12
C ASP A 586 -40.83 -3.56 -11.56
N LYS A 587 -40.19 -2.72 -12.38
CA LYS A 587 -40.57 -2.47 -13.78
C LYS A 587 -40.39 -3.72 -14.67
N HIS A 588 -39.42 -4.58 -14.35
CA HIS A 588 -39.03 -5.73 -15.17
C HIS A 588 -39.48 -7.07 -14.58
N ASP A 589 -40.27 -7.06 -13.49
CA ASP A 589 -40.72 -8.26 -12.76
C ASP A 589 -39.52 -9.15 -12.32
N VAL A 590 -38.46 -8.51 -11.81
CA VAL A 590 -37.22 -9.14 -11.34
C VAL A 590 -37.22 -9.21 -9.82
N PRO A 591 -37.02 -10.38 -9.20
CA PRO A 591 -36.97 -10.49 -7.75
C PRO A 591 -35.69 -9.82 -7.17
N VAL A 592 -35.86 -9.15 -6.03
CA VAL A 592 -34.75 -8.54 -5.26
C VAL A 592 -34.55 -9.31 -3.95
N ILE A 593 -33.37 -9.84 -3.76
CA ILE A 593 -32.93 -10.43 -2.49
C ILE A 593 -32.45 -9.30 -1.59
N ASP A 594 -33.18 -9.05 -0.50
CA ASP A 594 -32.98 -7.90 0.38
C ASP A 594 -31.92 -8.16 1.49
N GLN A 595 -30.64 -8.22 1.09
CA GLN A 595 -29.55 -8.30 2.09
C GLN A 595 -29.42 -7.02 2.92
N TYR A 596 -29.92 -5.87 2.43
CA TYR A 596 -29.87 -4.63 3.21
C TYR A 596 -30.67 -4.76 4.51
N SER A 597 -31.89 -5.26 4.46
CA SER A 597 -32.69 -5.45 5.66
C SER A 597 -32.11 -6.47 6.61
N LEU A 598 -31.38 -7.47 6.10
CA LEU A 598 -30.67 -8.44 6.93
C LEU A 598 -29.45 -7.84 7.62
N LEU A 599 -28.61 -7.13 6.85
CA LEU A 599 -27.26 -6.75 7.29
C LEU A 599 -27.18 -5.34 7.89
N CYS A 600 -28.28 -4.54 7.83
CA CYS A 600 -28.32 -3.14 8.22
C CYS A 600 -29.46 -2.84 9.19
N ALA A 601 -29.25 -3.01 10.49
CA ALA A 601 -30.26 -2.65 11.48
C ALA A 601 -30.25 -1.14 11.78
N GLY A 602 -31.37 -0.49 11.58
CA GLY A 602 -31.51 0.95 11.85
C GLY A 602 -30.47 1.79 11.10
N ASP A 603 -30.24 1.43 9.83
CA ASP A 603 -29.27 2.09 8.95
C ASP A 603 -27.80 1.94 9.36
N LYS A 604 -27.46 0.95 10.17
CA LYS A 604 -26.10 0.66 10.62
C LYS A 604 -25.72 -0.77 10.26
N MET A 605 -24.48 -0.97 9.85
CA MET A 605 -23.93 -2.29 9.57
C MET A 605 -23.92 -3.15 10.85
N HIS A 606 -24.32 -4.40 10.74
CA HIS A 606 -24.11 -5.39 11.78
C HIS A 606 -22.66 -5.86 11.83
N ASP A 607 -22.14 -6.12 13.03
CA ASP A 607 -20.77 -6.59 13.24
C ASP A 607 -20.64 -8.09 13.17
N THR A 608 -21.67 -8.77 13.64
CA THR A 608 -21.67 -10.22 13.86
C THR A 608 -22.90 -10.86 13.26
N VAL A 609 -22.75 -12.11 12.86
CA VAL A 609 -23.84 -13.01 12.50
C VAL A 609 -23.71 -14.30 13.32
N ASN A 610 -24.73 -14.64 14.08
CA ASN A 610 -24.73 -15.78 15.01
C ASN A 610 -23.49 -15.84 15.90
N GLY A 611 -23.04 -14.69 16.44
CA GLY A 611 -21.91 -14.56 17.33
C GLY A 611 -20.54 -14.57 16.66
N VAL A 612 -20.43 -14.71 15.32
CA VAL A 612 -19.17 -14.63 14.60
C VAL A 612 -19.02 -13.30 13.87
N PRO A 613 -17.79 -12.76 13.70
CA PRO A 613 -17.57 -11.56 12.93
C PRO A 613 -18.11 -11.70 11.50
N LEU A 614 -18.93 -10.75 11.07
CA LEU A 614 -19.60 -10.77 9.76
C LEU A 614 -18.57 -10.60 8.63
N TYR A 615 -17.67 -9.64 8.77
CA TYR A 615 -16.67 -9.29 7.76
C TYR A 615 -15.27 -9.34 8.31
N GLU A 616 -14.30 -9.67 7.45
CA GLU A 616 -12.87 -9.61 7.80
C GLU A 616 -12.28 -8.21 7.66
N ASP A 617 -12.87 -7.34 6.82
CA ASP A 617 -12.38 -6.00 6.51
C ASP A 617 -13.51 -4.95 6.34
N SER A 618 -14.69 -5.23 6.89
CA SER A 618 -15.92 -4.43 6.79
C SER A 618 -16.68 -4.55 5.45
N ILE A 619 -16.27 -5.44 4.57
CA ILE A 619 -16.92 -5.66 3.27
C ILE A 619 -16.93 -7.14 2.84
N HIS A 620 -15.84 -7.88 3.09
CA HIS A 620 -15.70 -9.28 2.68
C HIS A 620 -16.10 -10.22 3.81
N PHE A 621 -16.91 -11.21 3.51
CA PHE A 621 -17.34 -12.21 4.49
C PHE A 621 -16.16 -13.03 4.99
N THR A 622 -16.17 -13.38 6.28
CA THR A 622 -15.17 -14.28 6.86
C THR A 622 -15.42 -15.72 6.43
N SER A 623 -14.42 -16.59 6.59
CA SER A 623 -14.58 -18.03 6.37
C SER A 623 -15.64 -18.69 7.27
N GLU A 624 -15.99 -18.03 8.39
CA GLU A 624 -17.01 -18.49 9.33
C GLU A 624 -18.39 -17.90 9.04
N SER A 625 -18.47 -16.60 8.67
CA SER A 625 -19.73 -15.91 8.39
C SER A 625 -20.30 -16.22 7.01
N GLY A 626 -19.45 -16.45 6.01
CA GLY A 626 -19.89 -16.80 4.65
C GLY A 626 -20.81 -18.03 4.61
N PRO A 627 -20.47 -19.16 5.25
CA PRO A 627 -21.36 -20.31 5.37
C PRO A 627 -22.67 -20.01 6.09
N ILE A 628 -22.66 -19.06 7.06
CA ILE A 628 -23.89 -18.65 7.75
C ILE A 628 -24.76 -17.81 6.82
N PHE A 629 -24.18 -16.88 6.06
CA PHE A 629 -24.90 -16.10 5.08
C PHE A 629 -25.49 -16.98 3.97
N TRP A 630 -24.78 -18.03 3.55
CA TRP A 630 -25.30 -19.01 2.57
C TRP A 630 -26.53 -19.74 3.08
N ARG A 631 -26.67 -20.01 4.38
CA ARG A 631 -27.91 -20.61 4.93
C ARG A 631 -29.14 -19.71 4.75
N TRP A 632 -28.93 -18.39 4.75
CA TRP A 632 -30.00 -17.43 4.47
C TRP A 632 -30.19 -17.24 2.95
N LEU A 633 -29.13 -17.25 2.15
CA LEU A 633 -29.21 -17.00 0.71
C LEU A 633 -29.74 -18.20 -0.07
N ALA A 634 -29.32 -19.42 0.25
CA ALA A 634 -29.65 -20.62 -0.51
C ALA A 634 -31.15 -20.93 -0.62
N PRO A 635 -31.99 -20.80 0.43
CA PRO A 635 -33.44 -20.96 0.32
C PRO A 635 -34.08 -20.00 -0.70
N GLN A 636 -33.61 -18.76 -0.75
CA GLN A 636 -34.11 -17.73 -1.66
C GLN A 636 -33.72 -18.06 -3.12
N VAL A 637 -32.47 -18.49 -3.33
CA VAL A 637 -32.01 -18.97 -4.65
C VAL A 637 -32.85 -20.12 -5.14
N GLN A 638 -33.19 -21.08 -4.28
CA GLN A 638 -34.05 -22.20 -4.62
C GLN A 638 -35.51 -21.78 -4.90
N ALA A 639 -36.03 -20.80 -4.17
CA ALA A 639 -37.34 -20.21 -4.45
C ALA A 639 -37.36 -19.59 -5.85
N ILE A 640 -36.37 -18.77 -6.16
CA ILE A 640 -36.19 -18.16 -7.48
C ILE A 640 -36.10 -19.25 -8.56
N ALA A 641 -35.32 -20.30 -8.36
CA ALA A 641 -35.19 -21.42 -9.31
C ALA A 641 -36.56 -22.08 -9.60
N ARG A 642 -37.46 -22.16 -8.62
CA ARG A 642 -38.84 -22.66 -8.81
C ARG A 642 -39.80 -21.63 -9.43
N GLY A 643 -39.41 -20.34 -9.47
CA GLY A 643 -40.25 -19.22 -9.91
C GLY A 643 -41.15 -18.70 -8.80
N GLU A 644 -40.72 -18.81 -7.57
CA GLU A 644 -41.33 -18.26 -6.37
C GLU A 644 -40.55 -16.99 -5.97
N ASP A 645 -41.25 -16.06 -5.31
CA ASP A 645 -40.57 -14.87 -4.76
C ASP A 645 -39.63 -15.25 -3.62
N PRO A 646 -38.44 -14.61 -3.51
CA PRO A 646 -37.58 -14.80 -2.37
C PRO A 646 -38.26 -14.29 -1.10
N SER A 647 -38.22 -15.08 -0.02
CA SER A 647 -38.85 -14.78 1.27
C SER A 647 -37.94 -14.03 2.22
#